data_b765109812da2410900ae8ae76d01d0c
#
_entry.id   b765109812da2410900ae8ae76d01d0c
#
_cell.length_a   1.000
_cell.length_b   1.000
_cell.length_c   1.000
_cell.angle_alpha   90.00
_cell.angle_beta   90.00
_cell.angle_gamma   90.00
#
_symmetry.space_group_name_H-M   'P 1'
#
loop_
_entity.id
_entity.type
_entity.pdbx_description
1 polymer ?
#
loop_
_entity_poly.entity_id
_entity_poly.type
_entity_poly.pdbx_seq_one_letter_code
_entity_poly.pdbx_strand_id
1 'polypeptide(L)'
;MKKLSLILGFTSLFAIGHASLSPAITTDTAHWYMEHSYDVLQYKLAVDLYANYATPFPKTFSAVENITFRVDSSLNSIKLNAIGTSLGIDVVGLSAVSFTHANDTLTLQLDQTYNPGDEVEVEIHYHHLDVADQGLYVSNGFVFTDFPPEGARKVFPCWDRPSDKATWDLTAKVPVSVRLGSNGLLADSTIVGDTLWYHWVCDEQIATYLITWSSSNIWNIHVSYWNNIYSPDDSIPIWLYKKATENVTTAVEKIPLLTDFYASKFGPYPFTKIGFATVTSFPWGGMENQTMVNLRPNGYTDEPLIAHEHSHMWFGDMITCGTWADIWLNEGFATYCAQLWLEHQNGYEVYKNKMNALANSYLSGNPGWPIYQPEWAIQTPSANDLYNVAISYNKGACVLFQLRYVLGDSLFFEVMNSYATDTNFTYKCAVTEDFISVTNAVTGEDYSWFFDEWIYSPNHPYYENVWEMEDLGGGQFKVILNMNQTQTNTVFFKMPIEVEVDFNDGTDTIVTGWNDTNPQILEWIFNKYPSNVIFDPNRNILLKHGTTVVGEREKDPSGFFLYQNTPNPFREITTITYATDIDQYIVITLLNQSGKTLQTLVDRPFNRGVYRFSLSGENLSPGVYLCRMDAAGKSRTIKLVKR
;
A
#
# COMPACT_ATOMS: atom_id res chain seq x y z
N MET A 1 -45.22 -47.22 -35.85
CA MET A 1 -46.48 -46.47 -35.95
C MET A 1 -46.52 -45.37 -34.94
N LYS A 2 -46.92 -44.19 -35.38
CA LYS A 2 -47.07 -42.89 -34.73
C LYS A 2 -45.80 -42.04 -34.58
N LYS A 3 -45.66 -41.14 -35.56
CA LYS A 3 -44.84 -39.95 -35.58
C LYS A 3 -45.38 -38.97 -34.54
N LEU A 4 -44.47 -38.31 -33.82
CA LEU A 4 -44.77 -37.11 -33.07
C LEU A 4 -43.81 -36.00 -33.55
N SER A 5 -44.38 -34.97 -34.12
CA SER A 5 -43.67 -33.77 -34.63
C SER A 5 -43.33 -32.87 -33.47
N LEU A 6 -42.07 -32.44 -33.40
CA LEU A 6 -41.58 -31.43 -32.44
C LEU A 6 -41.59 -30.08 -33.14
N ILE A 7 -42.37 -29.14 -32.65
CA ILE A 7 -42.38 -27.72 -33.05
C ILE A 7 -41.28 -27.00 -32.27
N LEU A 8 -40.27 -26.51 -32.97
CA LEU A 8 -39.27 -25.57 -32.40
C LEU A 8 -39.89 -24.15 -32.42
N GLY A 9 -40.11 -23.63 -31.22
CA GLY A 9 -40.36 -22.19 -31.05
C GLY A 9 -39.05 -21.47 -30.81
N PHE A 10 -38.66 -20.58 -31.72
CA PHE A 10 -37.57 -19.62 -31.54
C PHE A 10 -38.06 -18.46 -30.68
N THR A 11 -37.58 -18.33 -29.48
CA THR A 11 -37.62 -17.09 -28.68
C THR A 11 -36.24 -16.43 -28.73
N SER A 12 -36.12 -15.37 -29.49
CA SER A 12 -34.97 -14.50 -29.53
C SER A 12 -34.93 -13.66 -28.24
N LEU A 13 -34.04 -13.99 -27.31
CA LEU A 13 -33.65 -13.09 -26.24
C LEU A 13 -32.57 -12.14 -26.77
N PHE A 14 -32.91 -10.85 -26.88
CA PHE A 14 -31.92 -9.78 -27.02
C PHE A 14 -31.26 -9.58 -25.66
N ALA A 15 -30.06 -10.13 -25.48
CA ALA A 15 -29.16 -9.72 -24.40
C ALA A 15 -28.48 -8.43 -24.83
N ILE A 16 -28.85 -7.31 -24.21
CA ILE A 16 -28.09 -6.07 -24.30
C ILE A 16 -26.86 -6.25 -23.43
N GLY A 17 -25.74 -6.62 -24.05
CA GLY A 17 -24.44 -6.66 -23.41
C GLY A 17 -24.00 -5.24 -23.08
N HIS A 18 -23.93 -4.91 -21.80
CA HIS A 18 -23.10 -3.82 -21.33
C HIS A 18 -21.64 -4.29 -21.45
N ALA A 19 -20.98 -3.82 -22.51
CA ALA A 19 -19.53 -3.93 -22.59
C ALA A 19 -18.93 -2.96 -21.56
N SER A 20 -18.60 -3.47 -20.39
CA SER A 20 -17.58 -2.85 -19.54
C SER A 20 -16.26 -3.06 -20.27
N LEU A 21 -15.71 -1.99 -20.82
CA LEU A 21 -14.30 -1.93 -21.23
C LEU A 21 -13.44 -1.83 -19.97
N SER A 22 -13.33 -2.91 -19.22
CA SER A 22 -12.11 -3.19 -18.50
C SER A 22 -11.11 -3.67 -19.56
N PRO A 23 -9.89 -3.13 -19.66
CA PRO A 23 -8.87 -3.82 -20.39
C PRO A 23 -8.75 -5.21 -19.76
N ALA A 24 -9.06 -6.25 -20.51
CA ALA A 24 -8.71 -7.59 -20.13
C ALA A 24 -7.18 -7.58 -20.02
N ILE A 25 -6.69 -7.43 -18.80
CA ILE A 25 -5.33 -7.84 -18.45
C ILE A 25 -5.41 -9.35 -18.64
N THR A 26 -4.96 -9.80 -19.79
CA THR A 26 -4.66 -11.23 -19.98
C THR A 26 -3.63 -11.52 -18.91
N THR A 27 -4.03 -12.27 -17.91
CA THR A 27 -3.18 -12.80 -16.85
C THR A 27 -2.19 -13.78 -17.46
N ASP A 28 -1.21 -13.26 -18.16
CA ASP A 28 0.04 -13.94 -18.42
C ASP A 28 1.03 -13.47 -17.35
N THR A 29 0.70 -13.78 -16.09
CA THR A 29 1.54 -13.54 -14.93
C THR A 29 2.90 -14.23 -15.04
N ALA A 30 3.04 -15.22 -15.91
CA ALA A 30 4.30 -15.90 -16.19
C ALA A 30 5.35 -15.02 -16.87
N HIS A 31 4.96 -13.94 -17.56
CA HIS A 31 5.94 -13.08 -18.26
C HIS A 31 6.72 -12.16 -17.33
N TRP A 32 6.17 -11.77 -16.18
CA TRP A 32 6.83 -10.84 -15.26
C TRP A 32 8.00 -11.47 -14.48
N TYR A 33 7.97 -12.79 -14.30
CA TYR A 33 9.00 -13.57 -13.58
C TYR A 33 10.16 -14.03 -14.46
N MET A 34 10.15 -13.75 -15.77
CA MET A 34 11.08 -14.35 -16.73
C MET A 34 11.77 -13.32 -17.63
N GLU A 35 12.38 -12.29 -17.06
CA GLU A 35 13.34 -11.48 -17.84
C GLU A 35 14.66 -12.23 -18.13
N HIS A 36 14.91 -13.36 -17.45
CA HIS A 36 16.04 -14.24 -17.68
C HIS A 36 15.61 -15.72 -17.62
N SER A 37 16.47 -16.58 -18.21
CA SER A 37 16.20 -18.01 -18.39
C SER A 37 16.84 -18.86 -17.30
N TYR A 38 16.96 -18.34 -16.09
CA TYR A 38 17.54 -19.01 -14.92
C TYR A 38 16.98 -18.42 -13.62
N ASP A 39 17.07 -19.17 -12.54
CA ASP A 39 16.65 -18.87 -11.18
C ASP A 39 17.89 -18.91 -10.28
N VAL A 40 18.19 -17.83 -9.56
CA VAL A 40 19.35 -17.79 -8.67
C VAL A 40 19.02 -18.54 -7.38
N LEU A 41 19.83 -19.54 -7.05
CA LEU A 41 19.66 -20.37 -5.87
C LEU A 41 20.46 -19.85 -4.68
N GLN A 42 21.66 -19.31 -4.94
CA GLN A 42 22.57 -18.84 -3.88
C GLN A 42 23.48 -17.73 -4.38
N TYR A 43 23.66 -16.74 -3.53
CA TYR A 43 24.79 -15.81 -3.56
C TYR A 43 25.74 -16.11 -2.41
N LYS A 44 27.02 -16.32 -2.71
CA LYS A 44 28.08 -16.53 -1.73
C LYS A 44 29.17 -15.49 -1.95
N LEU A 45 29.32 -14.59 -0.99
CA LEU A 45 30.24 -13.44 -1.09
C LEU A 45 31.36 -13.53 -0.05
N ALA A 46 32.59 -13.46 -0.50
CA ALA A 46 33.76 -13.22 0.34
C ALA A 46 34.28 -11.79 0.12
N VAL A 47 34.25 -10.93 1.15
CA VAL A 47 34.59 -9.50 1.03
C VAL A 47 35.67 -9.08 2.03
N ASP A 48 36.65 -8.30 1.56
CA ASP A 48 37.70 -7.70 2.41
C ASP A 48 37.35 -6.23 2.72
N LEU A 49 36.80 -5.99 3.89
CA LEU A 49 36.42 -4.68 4.40
C LEU A 49 37.46 -4.07 5.36
N TYR A 50 38.64 -4.70 5.51
CA TYR A 50 39.63 -4.32 6.53
C TYR A 50 40.04 -2.85 6.43
N ALA A 51 40.25 -2.33 5.23
CA ALA A 51 40.73 -0.96 4.98
C ALA A 51 39.65 0.12 5.25
N ASN A 52 38.37 -0.22 5.22
CA ASN A 52 37.26 0.73 5.34
C ASN A 52 37.14 1.38 6.73
N TYR A 53 37.80 0.81 7.75
CA TYR A 53 37.75 1.32 9.14
C TYR A 53 38.90 2.26 9.50
N ALA A 54 39.84 2.50 8.59
CA ALA A 54 40.99 3.38 8.81
C ALA A 54 40.86 4.66 7.94
N THR A 55 41.33 5.78 8.49
CA THR A 55 41.41 7.04 7.74
C THR A 55 42.23 6.88 6.45
N PRO A 56 41.72 7.28 5.28
CA PRO A 56 40.62 8.22 5.02
C PRO A 56 39.22 7.60 4.92
N PHE A 57 39.00 6.38 5.37
CA PHE A 57 37.75 5.62 5.32
C PHE A 57 37.32 5.34 3.85
N PRO A 58 38.15 4.68 3.06
CA PRO A 58 37.82 4.40 1.67
C PRO A 58 36.59 3.50 1.58
N LYS A 59 35.86 3.60 0.48
CA LYS A 59 34.74 2.70 0.16
C LYS A 59 35.18 1.50 -0.66
N THR A 60 36.41 1.50 -1.15
CA THR A 60 36.92 0.37 -1.92
C THR A 60 37.03 -0.89 -1.09
N PHE A 61 36.70 -2.01 -1.67
CA PHE A 61 36.93 -3.36 -1.14
C PHE A 61 37.24 -4.31 -2.31
N SER A 62 37.82 -5.46 -2.04
CA SER A 62 37.91 -6.56 -2.99
C SER A 62 36.97 -7.67 -2.56
N ALA A 63 36.40 -8.39 -3.52
CA ALA A 63 35.47 -9.47 -3.26
C ALA A 63 35.61 -10.60 -4.27
N VAL A 64 35.22 -11.80 -3.82
CA VAL A 64 34.99 -12.97 -4.64
C VAL A 64 33.54 -13.40 -4.39
N GLU A 65 32.79 -13.51 -5.46
CA GLU A 65 31.41 -13.94 -5.41
C GLU A 65 31.21 -15.23 -6.20
N ASN A 66 30.56 -16.21 -5.57
CA ASN A 66 30.07 -17.40 -6.26
C ASN A 66 28.54 -17.31 -6.35
N ILE A 67 28.03 -17.48 -7.56
CA ILE A 67 26.58 -17.49 -7.83
C ILE A 67 26.21 -18.88 -8.34
N THR A 68 25.30 -19.54 -7.63
CA THR A 68 24.69 -20.81 -8.08
C THR A 68 23.30 -20.49 -8.60
N PHE A 69 22.98 -20.97 -9.81
CA PHE A 69 21.69 -20.79 -10.44
C PHE A 69 21.20 -22.05 -11.13
N ARG A 70 19.89 -22.21 -11.20
CA ARG A 70 19.23 -23.26 -11.97
C ARG A 70 18.79 -22.71 -13.32
N VAL A 71 19.02 -23.48 -14.37
CA VAL A 71 18.63 -23.10 -15.74
C VAL A 71 17.16 -23.43 -15.98
N ASP A 72 16.36 -22.48 -16.45
CA ASP A 72 14.95 -22.65 -16.79
C ASP A 72 14.70 -22.87 -18.28
N SER A 73 15.55 -22.30 -19.15
CA SER A 73 15.57 -22.59 -20.58
C SER A 73 17.00 -22.60 -21.09
N SER A 74 17.28 -23.40 -22.14
CA SER A 74 18.65 -23.61 -22.64
C SER A 74 19.40 -22.30 -22.88
N LEU A 75 20.56 -22.15 -22.26
CA LEU A 75 21.38 -20.95 -22.33
C LEU A 75 22.88 -21.27 -22.33
N ASN A 76 23.69 -20.37 -22.86
CA ASN A 76 25.14 -20.40 -22.81
C ASN A 76 25.75 -19.08 -22.30
N SER A 77 24.92 -18.17 -21.86
CA SER A 77 25.33 -16.92 -21.21
C SER A 77 24.27 -16.45 -20.24
N ILE A 78 24.67 -15.74 -19.19
CA ILE A 78 23.78 -15.07 -18.23
C ILE A 78 24.08 -13.58 -18.16
N LYS A 79 23.10 -12.81 -17.72
CA LYS A 79 23.23 -11.38 -17.48
C LYS A 79 22.93 -11.05 -16.03
N LEU A 80 23.77 -10.28 -15.39
CA LEU A 80 23.61 -9.76 -14.04
C LEU A 80 23.60 -8.24 -14.07
N ASN A 81 22.88 -7.62 -13.15
CA ASN A 81 23.02 -6.19 -12.91
C ASN A 81 24.32 -5.93 -12.16
N ALA A 82 25.10 -4.97 -12.63
CA ALA A 82 26.35 -4.54 -12.02
C ALA A 82 26.67 -3.12 -12.51
N ILE A 83 26.72 -2.15 -11.61
CA ILE A 83 26.94 -0.74 -11.99
C ILE A 83 28.41 -0.52 -12.34
N GLY A 84 28.69 -0.23 -13.60
CA GLY A 84 30.05 -0.08 -14.12
C GLY A 84 30.83 1.12 -13.57
N THR A 85 30.14 2.10 -12.97
CA THR A 85 30.77 3.20 -12.24
C THR A 85 31.07 2.88 -10.78
N SER A 86 30.52 1.78 -10.24
CA SER A 86 30.72 1.32 -8.86
C SER A 86 31.63 0.11 -8.77
N LEU A 87 31.54 -0.82 -9.73
CA LEU A 87 32.23 -2.11 -9.71
C LEU A 87 33.21 -2.26 -10.87
N GLY A 88 34.45 -2.64 -10.56
CA GLY A 88 35.46 -3.12 -11.53
C GLY A 88 35.53 -4.64 -11.50
N ILE A 89 35.18 -5.30 -12.60
CA ILE A 89 35.25 -6.77 -12.72
C ILE A 89 36.67 -7.16 -13.13
N ASP A 90 37.32 -8.03 -12.36
CA ASP A 90 38.72 -8.40 -12.59
C ASP A 90 38.85 -9.70 -13.40
N VAL A 91 38.19 -10.77 -12.94
CA VAL A 91 38.23 -12.07 -13.58
C VAL A 91 36.96 -12.89 -13.25
N VAL A 92 36.62 -13.81 -14.13
CA VAL A 92 35.54 -14.80 -13.90
C VAL A 92 36.12 -16.21 -13.98
N GLY A 93 35.42 -17.14 -13.33
CA GLY A 93 35.86 -18.52 -13.17
C GLY A 93 34.73 -19.52 -13.07
N LEU A 94 35.08 -20.77 -12.75
CA LEU A 94 34.19 -21.93 -12.77
C LEU A 94 33.55 -22.08 -14.16
N SER A 95 32.23 -22.13 -14.25
CA SER A 95 31.54 -22.27 -15.55
C SER A 95 31.56 -21.00 -16.41
N ALA A 96 31.99 -19.84 -15.88
CA ALA A 96 32.15 -18.61 -16.67
C ALA A 96 33.56 -18.55 -17.30
N VAL A 97 33.66 -18.44 -18.62
CA VAL A 97 34.92 -18.43 -19.36
C VAL A 97 35.36 -17.04 -19.86
N SER A 98 34.43 -16.11 -19.96
CA SER A 98 34.71 -14.70 -20.30
C SER A 98 33.53 -13.83 -19.91
N PHE A 99 33.75 -12.52 -19.88
CA PHE A 99 32.69 -11.56 -19.57
C PHE A 99 32.77 -10.30 -20.45
N THR A 100 31.64 -9.60 -20.49
CA THR A 100 31.58 -8.19 -20.90
C THR A 100 30.83 -7.40 -19.84
N HIS A 101 31.32 -6.21 -19.48
CA HIS A 101 30.70 -5.31 -18.54
C HIS A 101 30.39 -3.99 -19.23
N ALA A 102 29.15 -3.74 -19.58
CA ALA A 102 28.70 -2.57 -20.32
C ALA A 102 27.25 -2.21 -19.99
N ASN A 103 26.95 -0.91 -19.97
CA ASN A 103 25.60 -0.40 -19.70
C ASN A 103 25.00 -0.98 -18.40
N ASP A 104 25.83 -0.99 -17.33
CA ASP A 104 25.44 -1.50 -16.00
C ASP A 104 24.97 -2.97 -15.99
N THR A 105 25.40 -3.72 -17.00
CA THR A 105 25.11 -5.14 -17.15
C THR A 105 26.42 -5.92 -17.30
N LEU A 106 26.59 -6.92 -16.42
CA LEU A 106 27.63 -7.92 -16.53
C LEU A 106 27.08 -9.14 -17.30
N THR A 107 27.60 -9.42 -18.48
CA THR A 107 27.27 -10.62 -19.24
C THR A 107 28.39 -11.63 -19.09
N LEU A 108 28.08 -12.82 -18.58
CA LEU A 108 28.99 -13.95 -18.44
C LEU A 108 28.75 -14.92 -19.58
N GLN A 109 29.79 -15.27 -20.32
CA GLN A 109 29.77 -16.34 -21.30
C GLN A 109 30.12 -17.66 -20.59
N LEU A 110 29.29 -18.69 -20.73
CA LEU A 110 29.49 -19.98 -20.11
C LEU A 110 30.34 -20.89 -21.01
N ASP A 111 30.98 -21.90 -20.40
CA ASP A 111 31.86 -22.86 -21.06
C ASP A 111 31.13 -23.81 -22.02
N GLN A 112 29.83 -23.99 -21.85
CA GLN A 112 28.97 -24.79 -22.71
C GLN A 112 27.53 -24.26 -22.69
N THR A 113 26.66 -24.92 -23.46
CA THR A 113 25.21 -24.71 -23.35
C THR A 113 24.65 -25.59 -22.23
N TYR A 114 23.93 -25.00 -21.29
CA TYR A 114 23.20 -25.69 -20.23
C TYR A 114 21.72 -25.78 -20.57
N ASN A 115 21.05 -26.81 -20.04
CA ASN A 115 19.64 -27.13 -20.32
C ASN A 115 18.76 -26.95 -19.07
N PRO A 116 17.43 -26.87 -19.25
CA PRO A 116 16.51 -26.76 -18.13
C PRO A 116 16.74 -27.81 -17.05
N GLY A 117 16.86 -27.37 -15.81
CA GLY A 117 17.14 -28.19 -14.63
C GLY A 117 18.62 -28.35 -14.28
N ASP A 118 19.55 -27.95 -15.15
CA ASP A 118 20.98 -27.93 -14.80
C ASP A 118 21.23 -26.87 -13.73
N GLU A 119 22.03 -27.21 -12.72
CA GLU A 119 22.57 -26.25 -11.73
C GLU A 119 23.99 -25.86 -12.15
N VAL A 120 24.24 -24.56 -12.17
CA VAL A 120 25.49 -23.98 -12.67
C VAL A 120 26.05 -23.03 -11.62
N GLU A 121 27.37 -23.10 -11.41
CA GLU A 121 28.09 -22.18 -10.53
C GLU A 121 29.07 -21.34 -11.34
N VAL A 122 29.07 -20.02 -11.08
CA VAL A 122 30.03 -19.07 -11.65
C VAL A 122 30.75 -18.35 -10.53
N GLU A 123 32.02 -17.97 -10.78
CA GLU A 123 32.83 -17.19 -9.84
C GLU A 123 33.18 -15.84 -10.48
N ILE A 124 33.07 -14.77 -9.70
CA ILE A 124 33.35 -13.39 -10.13
C ILE A 124 34.31 -12.75 -9.11
N HIS A 125 35.49 -12.33 -9.56
CA HIS A 125 36.40 -11.50 -8.77
C HIS A 125 36.20 -10.06 -9.18
N TYR A 126 35.99 -9.19 -8.20
CA TYR A 126 35.73 -7.78 -8.47
C TYR A 126 36.17 -6.88 -7.31
N HIS A 127 36.15 -5.59 -7.54
CA HIS A 127 36.43 -4.59 -6.52
C HIS A 127 35.51 -3.38 -6.66
N HIS A 128 35.25 -2.70 -5.55
CA HIS A 128 34.48 -1.45 -5.53
C HIS A 128 35.40 -0.26 -5.84
N LEU A 129 34.91 0.67 -6.68
CA LEU A 129 35.71 1.76 -7.27
C LEU A 129 35.85 3.01 -6.38
N ASP A 130 35.59 2.91 -5.07
CA ASP A 130 35.70 4.01 -4.09
C ASP A 130 34.75 5.20 -4.38
N VAL A 131 33.58 4.94 -4.89
CA VAL A 131 32.57 5.96 -5.24
C VAL A 131 31.47 6.06 -4.16
N ALA A 132 30.79 7.20 -4.11
CA ALA A 132 29.64 7.42 -3.23
C ALA A 132 28.35 7.15 -4.01
N ASP A 133 27.92 5.91 -4.05
CA ASP A 133 26.85 5.41 -4.92
C ASP A 133 25.53 5.05 -4.20
N GLN A 134 25.45 5.28 -2.90
CA GLN A 134 24.28 4.95 -2.07
C GLN A 134 23.95 3.45 -1.97
N GLY A 135 24.91 2.56 -2.23
CA GLY A 135 24.83 1.13 -1.94
C GLY A 135 25.65 0.77 -0.72
N LEU A 136 26.91 1.27 -0.67
CA LEU A 136 27.84 1.08 0.45
C LEU A 136 28.09 2.41 1.17
N TYR A 137 27.86 2.41 2.48
CA TYR A 137 28.10 3.55 3.37
C TYR A 137 29.31 3.29 4.27
N VAL A 138 30.31 4.16 4.18
CA VAL A 138 31.52 4.11 5.01
C VAL A 138 31.72 5.47 5.66
N SER A 139 31.68 5.52 6.98
CA SER A 139 31.84 6.77 7.75
C SER A 139 32.24 6.51 9.20
N ASN A 140 33.36 7.12 9.64
CA ASN A 140 33.73 7.19 11.05
C ASN A 140 33.68 5.85 11.81
N GLY A 141 34.17 4.77 11.18
CA GLY A 141 34.18 3.44 11.78
C GLY A 141 32.86 2.66 11.65
N PHE A 142 31.94 3.14 10.85
CA PHE A 142 30.76 2.41 10.37
C PHE A 142 30.93 2.00 8.91
N VAL A 143 30.59 0.74 8.64
CA VAL A 143 30.45 0.21 7.26
C VAL A 143 29.14 -0.55 7.21
N PHE A 144 28.21 -0.11 6.37
CA PHE A 144 26.91 -0.76 6.20
C PHE A 144 26.38 -0.61 4.77
N THR A 145 25.46 -1.47 4.42
CA THR A 145 24.76 -1.45 3.13
C THR A 145 23.32 -1.00 3.29
N ASP A 146 22.79 -0.38 2.20
CA ASP A 146 21.39 0.04 2.09
C ASP A 146 21.00 -0.06 0.61
N PHE A 147 20.16 -1.02 0.25
CA PHE A 147 19.93 -1.40 -1.14
C PHE A 147 18.61 -0.97 -1.78
N PRO A 148 17.54 -0.62 -1.03
CA PRO A 148 16.28 -0.28 -1.67
C PRO A 148 16.36 0.90 -2.64
N PRO A 149 15.67 0.84 -3.81
CA PRO A 149 15.01 -0.36 -4.36
C PRO A 149 15.98 -1.30 -5.09
N GLU A 150 17.03 -0.83 -5.73
CA GLU A 150 17.96 -1.58 -6.59
C GLU A 150 19.42 -1.14 -6.36
N GLY A 151 19.83 -1.13 -5.10
CA GLY A 151 21.18 -0.72 -4.72
C GLY A 151 22.18 -1.87 -4.63
N ALA A 152 21.74 -3.13 -4.56
CA ALA A 152 22.61 -4.29 -4.44
C ALA A 152 23.59 -4.37 -5.62
N ARG A 153 23.16 -4.08 -6.84
CA ARG A 153 23.95 -4.03 -8.08
C ARG A 153 25.13 -3.04 -8.06
N LYS A 154 25.18 -2.15 -7.06
CA LYS A 154 26.30 -1.21 -6.85
C LYS A 154 27.39 -1.82 -5.99
N VAL A 155 27.08 -2.92 -5.31
CA VAL A 155 27.95 -3.54 -4.30
C VAL A 155 28.36 -4.95 -4.67
N PHE A 156 27.49 -5.72 -5.34
CA PHE A 156 27.82 -7.04 -5.90
C PHE A 156 27.00 -7.31 -7.17
N PRO A 157 27.53 -8.04 -8.16
CA PRO A 157 26.80 -8.48 -9.34
C PRO A 157 25.64 -9.40 -8.95
N CYS A 158 24.40 -9.06 -9.33
CA CYS A 158 23.22 -9.85 -8.95
C CYS A 158 22.07 -9.67 -9.93
N TRP A 159 21.04 -10.47 -9.78
CA TRP A 159 19.73 -10.14 -10.33
C TRP A 159 18.98 -9.26 -9.31
N ASP A 160 18.98 -7.95 -9.55
CA ASP A 160 18.56 -6.97 -8.55
C ASP A 160 17.07 -6.61 -8.72
N ARG A 161 16.20 -7.56 -8.44
CA ARG A 161 14.75 -7.44 -8.47
C ARG A 161 14.15 -8.16 -7.26
N PRO A 162 13.00 -7.72 -6.73
CA PRO A 162 12.37 -8.38 -5.57
C PRO A 162 11.84 -9.79 -5.90
N SER A 163 11.58 -10.09 -7.16
CA SER A 163 10.98 -11.35 -7.60
C SER A 163 11.91 -12.57 -7.51
N ASP A 164 13.22 -12.36 -7.50
CA ASP A 164 14.20 -13.45 -7.44
C ASP A 164 14.82 -13.51 -6.04
N LYS A 165 14.50 -14.55 -5.28
CA LYS A 165 15.03 -14.80 -3.95
C LYS A 165 16.04 -15.95 -3.99
N ALA A 166 17.12 -15.78 -3.26
CA ALA A 166 18.19 -16.77 -3.16
C ALA A 166 18.63 -16.95 -1.70
N THR A 167 19.38 -18.00 -1.38
CA THR A 167 20.10 -18.10 -0.11
C THR A 167 21.31 -17.19 -0.11
N TRP A 168 21.75 -16.74 1.07
CA TRP A 168 22.85 -15.81 1.24
C TRP A 168 23.94 -16.35 2.15
N ASP A 169 25.20 -16.32 1.70
CA ASP A 169 26.39 -16.71 2.47
C ASP A 169 27.42 -15.58 2.39
N LEU A 170 27.79 -15.01 3.55
CA LEU A 170 28.74 -13.90 3.64
C LEU A 170 29.96 -14.29 4.45
N THR A 171 31.14 -14.24 3.83
CA THR A 171 32.42 -14.25 4.54
C THR A 171 33.02 -12.85 4.50
N ALA A 172 33.13 -12.17 5.66
CA ALA A 172 33.62 -10.80 5.74
C ALA A 172 34.89 -10.70 6.58
N LYS A 173 35.94 -10.09 6.03
CA LYS A 173 37.18 -9.78 6.73
C LYS A 173 37.18 -8.35 7.25
N VAL A 174 37.39 -8.17 8.56
CA VAL A 174 37.37 -6.86 9.20
C VAL A 174 38.52 -6.77 10.27
N PRO A 175 38.85 -5.58 10.77
CA PRO A 175 39.72 -5.45 11.95
C PRO A 175 39.11 -6.15 13.18
N VAL A 176 39.94 -6.71 14.05
CA VAL A 176 39.52 -7.47 15.24
C VAL A 176 38.60 -6.68 16.21
N SER A 177 38.67 -5.34 16.17
CA SER A 177 37.82 -4.46 16.97
C SER A 177 36.41 -4.30 16.46
N VAL A 178 36.12 -4.73 15.24
CA VAL A 178 34.82 -4.53 14.56
C VAL A 178 33.82 -5.58 15.00
N ARG A 179 32.57 -5.15 15.17
CA ARG A 179 31.40 -6.03 15.29
C ARG A 179 30.59 -5.92 14.02
N LEU A 180 30.29 -7.06 13.41
CA LEU A 180 29.56 -7.16 12.16
C LEU A 180 28.36 -8.08 12.33
N GLY A 181 27.19 -7.62 11.85
CA GLY A 181 25.98 -8.40 11.69
C GLY A 181 25.55 -8.46 10.24
N SER A 182 24.93 -9.58 9.86
CA SER A 182 24.34 -9.80 8.54
C SER A 182 23.07 -10.65 8.66
N ASN A 183 22.44 -10.96 7.55
CA ASN A 183 21.26 -11.83 7.48
C ASN A 183 21.57 -13.26 7.93
N GLY A 184 20.57 -13.99 8.43
CA GLY A 184 20.71 -15.36 8.90
C GLY A 184 21.47 -15.49 10.21
N LEU A 185 22.19 -16.60 10.40
CA LEU A 185 22.93 -16.93 11.60
C LEU A 185 24.45 -16.77 11.41
N LEU A 186 25.14 -16.44 12.48
CA LEU A 186 26.60 -16.48 12.53
C LEU A 186 27.05 -17.95 12.59
N ALA A 187 27.56 -18.47 11.47
CA ALA A 187 28.05 -19.84 11.39
C ALA A 187 29.42 -20.00 12.06
N ASP A 188 30.34 -19.04 11.85
CA ASP A 188 31.67 -19.05 12.44
C ASP A 188 32.27 -17.62 12.55
N SER A 189 33.24 -17.47 13.44
CA SER A 189 34.11 -16.29 13.49
C SER A 189 35.53 -16.66 13.93
N THR A 190 36.51 -16.31 13.11
CA THR A 190 37.91 -16.68 13.32
C THR A 190 38.84 -15.47 13.36
N ILE A 191 39.69 -15.37 14.38
CA ILE A 191 40.70 -14.31 14.51
C ILE A 191 42.04 -14.81 13.93
N VAL A 192 42.60 -14.05 12.99
CA VAL A 192 43.92 -14.30 12.42
C VAL A 192 44.76 -13.01 12.51
N GLY A 193 45.67 -12.95 13.48
CA GLY A 193 46.47 -11.75 13.75
C GLY A 193 45.59 -10.60 14.25
N ASP A 194 45.54 -9.53 13.49
CA ASP A 194 44.75 -8.32 13.75
C ASP A 194 43.42 -8.28 13.00
N THR A 195 43.09 -9.37 12.29
CA THR A 195 41.90 -9.51 11.51
C THR A 195 40.90 -10.45 12.18
N LEU A 196 39.61 -10.17 11.95
CA LEU A 196 38.48 -11.02 12.32
C LEU A 196 37.72 -11.35 11.07
N TRP A 197 37.49 -12.64 10.84
CA TRP A 197 36.67 -13.16 9.77
C TRP A 197 35.31 -13.58 10.35
N TYR A 198 34.24 -13.08 9.79
CA TYR A 198 32.88 -13.50 10.09
C TYR A 198 32.36 -14.36 8.96
N HIS A 199 31.62 -15.43 9.29
CA HIS A 199 30.88 -16.24 8.33
C HIS A 199 29.40 -16.27 8.74
N TRP A 200 28.56 -15.62 7.96
CA TRP A 200 27.12 -15.52 8.14
C TRP A 200 26.41 -16.35 7.06
N VAL A 201 25.37 -17.11 7.44
CA VAL A 201 24.59 -17.95 6.54
C VAL A 201 23.10 -17.70 6.74
N CYS A 202 22.40 -17.38 5.67
CA CYS A 202 20.95 -17.27 5.59
C CYS A 202 20.44 -18.37 4.65
N ASP A 203 19.92 -19.42 5.23
CA ASP A 203 19.37 -20.56 4.48
C ASP A 203 17.94 -20.30 3.97
N GLU A 204 17.25 -19.32 4.57
CA GLU A 204 15.95 -18.87 4.10
C GLU A 204 16.12 -17.97 2.86
N GLN A 205 15.18 -18.08 1.94
CA GLN A 205 15.17 -17.30 0.70
C GLN A 205 15.03 -15.81 0.99
N ILE A 206 15.92 -14.99 0.41
CA ILE A 206 15.99 -13.54 0.61
C ILE A 206 16.07 -12.80 -0.73
N ALA A 207 15.32 -11.72 -0.88
CA ALA A 207 15.46 -10.80 -2.02
C ALA A 207 16.72 -9.94 -1.87
N THR A 208 17.36 -9.58 -2.99
CA THR A 208 18.63 -8.85 -2.98
C THR A 208 18.57 -7.53 -2.22
N TYR A 209 17.47 -6.79 -2.28
CA TYR A 209 17.31 -5.51 -1.58
C TYR A 209 17.25 -5.64 -0.05
N LEU A 210 16.93 -6.83 0.48
CA LEU A 210 16.90 -7.15 1.91
C LEU A 210 18.23 -7.63 2.47
N ILE A 211 19.19 -7.95 1.60
CA ILE A 211 20.54 -8.35 2.00
C ILE A 211 21.25 -7.16 2.66
N THR A 212 21.93 -7.43 3.75
CA THR A 212 22.75 -6.42 4.44
C THR A 212 23.95 -7.03 5.14
N TRP A 213 24.99 -6.24 5.25
CA TRP A 213 25.93 -6.29 6.36
C TRP A 213 26.06 -4.92 6.98
N SER A 214 26.04 -4.88 8.28
CA SER A 214 26.22 -3.67 9.06
C SER A 214 27.26 -3.90 10.13
N SER A 215 28.16 -2.95 10.30
CA SER A 215 29.33 -3.15 11.13
C SER A 215 29.88 -1.85 11.70
N SER A 216 30.52 -1.95 12.88
CA SER A 216 31.22 -0.82 13.48
C SER A 216 32.29 -1.26 14.48
N ASN A 217 33.35 -0.47 14.56
CA ASN A 217 34.40 -0.64 15.59
C ASN A 217 34.04 -0.02 16.96
N ILE A 218 32.88 0.62 17.08
CA ILE A 218 32.38 1.21 18.33
C ILE A 218 31.13 0.50 18.87
N TRP A 219 30.72 -0.59 18.24
CA TRP A 219 29.57 -1.37 18.69
C TRP A 219 29.93 -2.36 19.80
N ASN A 220 28.95 -2.53 20.69
CA ASN A 220 28.74 -3.70 21.51
C ASN A 220 27.51 -4.47 21.01
N ILE A 221 27.41 -5.73 21.36
CA ILE A 221 26.27 -6.57 21.06
C ILE A 221 25.54 -6.87 22.37
N HIS A 222 24.23 -6.56 22.41
CA HIS A 222 23.34 -7.07 23.45
C HIS A 222 22.62 -8.28 22.90
N VAL A 223 22.69 -9.41 23.58
CA VAL A 223 22.02 -10.66 23.18
C VAL A 223 21.00 -11.02 24.24
N SER A 224 19.78 -11.26 23.79
CA SER A 224 18.69 -11.84 24.58
C SER A 224 17.98 -12.90 23.71
N TYR A 225 16.93 -13.52 24.23
CA TYR A 225 16.25 -14.60 23.54
C TYR A 225 14.75 -14.41 23.62
N TRP A 226 14.06 -14.72 22.52
CA TRP A 226 12.62 -14.90 22.50
C TRP A 226 12.31 -16.41 22.59
N ASN A 227 11.46 -16.81 23.54
CA ASN A 227 11.00 -18.18 23.65
C ASN A 227 9.84 -18.39 22.69
N ASN A 228 10.04 -19.20 21.68
CA ASN A 228 9.05 -19.46 20.66
C ASN A 228 7.77 -20.06 21.27
N ILE A 229 6.64 -19.34 21.20
CA ILE A 229 5.36 -19.79 21.75
C ILE A 229 4.81 -21.04 21.04
N TYR A 230 5.26 -21.32 19.82
CA TYR A 230 4.86 -22.49 19.01
C TYR A 230 5.82 -23.68 19.15
N SER A 231 7.04 -23.45 19.64
CA SER A 231 8.06 -24.47 19.89
C SER A 231 8.85 -24.08 21.15
N PRO A 232 8.34 -24.37 22.35
CA PRO A 232 8.94 -23.89 23.62
C PRO A 232 10.37 -24.34 23.86
N ASP A 233 10.83 -25.40 23.18
CA ASP A 233 12.21 -25.89 23.25
C ASP A 233 13.17 -25.11 22.34
N ASP A 234 12.63 -24.29 21.41
CA ASP A 234 13.39 -23.47 20.48
C ASP A 234 13.35 -21.99 20.91
N SER A 235 14.46 -21.47 21.38
CA SER A 235 14.60 -20.05 21.64
C SER A 235 15.32 -19.35 20.48
N ILE A 236 14.73 -18.27 19.98
CA ILE A 236 15.29 -17.46 18.89
C ILE A 236 16.14 -16.34 19.48
N PRO A 237 17.42 -16.21 19.08
CA PRO A 237 18.29 -15.16 19.59
C PRO A 237 17.89 -13.78 19.06
N ILE A 238 17.88 -12.79 19.96
CA ILE A 238 17.70 -11.37 19.65
C ILE A 238 19.05 -10.68 19.79
N TRP A 239 19.55 -10.13 18.70
CA TRP A 239 20.85 -9.46 18.64
C TRP A 239 20.67 -7.98 18.38
N LEU A 240 21.10 -7.12 19.32
CA LEU A 240 21.05 -5.67 19.20
C LEU A 240 22.48 -5.11 19.13
N TYR A 241 22.87 -4.65 17.95
CA TYR A 241 24.15 -3.98 17.70
C TYR A 241 24.02 -2.49 18.04
N LYS A 242 24.78 -2.03 19.02
CA LYS A 242 24.59 -0.72 19.64
C LYS A 242 25.89 -0.06 20.08
N LYS A 243 25.91 1.26 20.13
CA LYS A 243 26.96 2.00 20.83
C LYS A 243 26.86 1.76 22.35
N ALA A 244 27.99 1.85 23.07
CA ALA A 244 28.01 1.63 24.53
C ALA A 244 27.02 2.53 25.29
N THR A 245 26.81 3.77 24.82
CA THR A 245 25.93 4.77 25.45
C THR A 245 24.48 4.71 24.98
N GLU A 246 24.14 3.85 24.03
CA GLU A 246 22.82 3.78 23.46
C GLU A 246 21.84 3.02 24.33
N ASN A 247 20.65 3.61 24.55
CA ASN A 247 19.58 2.98 25.32
C ASN A 247 18.81 1.99 24.46
N VAL A 248 18.76 0.72 24.88
CA VAL A 248 18.04 -0.36 24.20
C VAL A 248 16.86 -0.91 25.03
N THR A 249 16.52 -0.27 26.14
CA THR A 249 15.50 -0.80 27.07
C THR A 249 14.17 -1.07 26.37
N THR A 250 13.67 -0.12 25.58
CA THR A 250 12.42 -0.31 24.85
C THR A 250 12.50 -1.50 23.88
N ALA A 251 13.58 -1.61 23.09
CA ALA A 251 13.75 -2.72 22.17
C ALA A 251 13.80 -4.07 22.90
N VAL A 252 14.58 -4.17 23.98
CA VAL A 252 14.70 -5.41 24.79
C VAL A 252 13.34 -5.84 25.37
N GLU A 253 12.54 -4.89 25.85
CA GLU A 253 11.23 -5.17 26.44
C GLU A 253 10.17 -5.47 25.39
N LYS A 254 10.20 -4.75 24.25
CA LYS A 254 9.09 -4.76 23.30
C LYS A 254 9.23 -5.78 22.17
N ILE A 255 10.43 -6.07 21.69
CA ILE A 255 10.63 -7.02 20.58
C ILE A 255 10.05 -8.41 20.93
N PRO A 256 10.27 -9.02 22.09
CA PRO A 256 9.64 -10.29 22.44
C PRO A 256 8.11 -10.24 22.42
N LEU A 257 7.53 -9.16 22.96
CA LEU A 257 6.07 -8.98 23.02
C LEU A 257 5.45 -8.74 21.62
N LEU A 258 6.14 -7.99 20.76
CA LEU A 258 5.79 -7.80 19.36
C LEU A 258 5.79 -9.13 18.61
N THR A 259 6.84 -9.94 18.85
CA THR A 259 6.96 -11.26 18.21
C THR A 259 5.81 -12.18 18.64
N ASP A 260 5.48 -12.23 19.93
CA ASP A 260 4.32 -12.98 20.43
C ASP A 260 3.01 -12.51 19.79
N PHE A 261 2.82 -11.19 19.73
CA PHE A 261 1.61 -10.61 19.17
C PHE A 261 1.44 -10.92 17.68
N TYR A 262 2.45 -10.65 16.87
CA TYR A 262 2.38 -10.91 15.42
C TYR A 262 2.31 -12.41 15.12
N ALA A 263 3.07 -13.23 15.84
CA ALA A 263 2.99 -14.68 15.69
C ALA A 263 1.58 -15.21 16.02
N SER A 264 0.90 -14.65 17.03
CA SER A 264 -0.48 -15.02 17.36
C SER A 264 -1.52 -14.66 16.29
N LYS A 265 -1.19 -13.71 15.40
CA LYS A 265 -2.07 -13.23 14.34
C LYS A 265 -1.74 -13.84 12.98
N PHE A 266 -0.47 -13.96 12.65
CA PHE A 266 0.01 -14.25 11.30
C PHE A 266 0.73 -15.60 11.18
N GLY A 267 0.80 -16.38 12.26
CA GLY A 267 1.54 -17.63 12.31
C GLY A 267 2.97 -17.48 12.85
N PRO A 268 3.70 -18.58 13.01
CA PRO A 268 5.01 -18.61 13.65
C PRO A 268 5.98 -17.55 13.10
N TYR A 269 6.87 -17.03 13.95
CA TYR A 269 7.97 -16.18 13.48
C TYR A 269 8.80 -16.96 12.44
N PRO A 270 9.03 -16.38 11.25
CA PRO A 270 9.48 -17.19 10.09
C PRO A 270 10.99 -17.46 10.06
N PHE A 271 11.79 -16.84 10.91
CA PHE A 271 13.25 -16.85 10.79
C PHE A 271 13.96 -17.37 12.05
N THR A 272 15.26 -17.61 11.89
CA THR A 272 16.11 -18.21 12.93
C THR A 272 16.78 -17.18 13.85
N LYS A 273 16.69 -15.89 13.54
CA LYS A 273 17.27 -14.79 14.32
C LYS A 273 16.41 -13.52 14.23
N ILE A 274 16.39 -12.74 15.30
CA ILE A 274 15.89 -11.37 15.35
C ILE A 274 17.09 -10.44 15.54
N GLY A 275 17.49 -9.70 14.53
CA GLY A 275 18.65 -8.81 14.56
C GLY A 275 18.27 -7.35 14.30
N PHE A 276 18.89 -6.44 15.06
CA PHE A 276 18.75 -5.01 14.86
C PHE A 276 20.10 -4.30 15.03
N ALA A 277 20.34 -3.26 14.25
CA ALA A 277 21.50 -2.39 14.38
C ALA A 277 21.12 -0.92 14.26
N THR A 278 21.75 -0.03 15.03
CA THR A 278 21.65 1.41 14.77
C THR A 278 22.87 1.87 13.99
N VAL A 279 22.64 2.39 12.79
CA VAL A 279 23.70 2.88 11.90
C VAL A 279 23.74 4.40 11.88
N THR A 280 24.93 4.98 11.66
CA THR A 280 25.08 6.42 11.61
C THR A 280 24.69 6.99 10.25
N SER A 281 24.14 8.20 10.25
CA SER A 281 23.77 8.90 9.00
C SER A 281 22.77 8.14 8.13
N PHE A 282 21.98 7.25 8.75
CA PHE A 282 20.92 6.55 8.07
C PHE A 282 19.81 7.54 7.70
N PRO A 283 19.46 7.69 6.41
CA PRO A 283 18.57 8.76 5.96
C PRO A 283 17.09 8.47 6.26
N TRP A 284 16.75 7.21 6.53
CA TRP A 284 15.40 6.71 6.75
C TRP A 284 15.13 6.45 8.25
N GLY A 285 13.92 6.03 8.59
CA GLY A 285 13.58 5.59 9.94
C GLY A 285 14.23 4.26 10.27
N GLY A 286 13.95 3.27 9.48
CA GLY A 286 14.45 1.92 9.50
C GLY A 286 14.59 1.35 8.10
N MET A 287 15.10 0.14 8.00
CA MET A 287 15.12 -0.73 6.84
C MET A 287 15.02 -2.17 7.34
N GLU A 288 14.05 -2.86 6.84
CA GLU A 288 13.58 -4.18 7.24
C GLU A 288 14.53 -5.32 6.87
N ASN A 289 15.78 -5.08 6.55
CA ASN A 289 16.69 -6.15 6.12
C ASN A 289 16.46 -7.45 6.88
N GLN A 290 16.14 -8.51 6.16
CA GLN A 290 15.68 -9.79 6.71
C GLN A 290 16.59 -10.28 7.84
N THR A 291 16.06 -10.46 9.03
CA THR A 291 16.77 -10.87 10.26
C THR A 291 17.86 -9.91 10.77
N MET A 292 18.07 -8.74 10.14
CA MET A 292 19.11 -7.77 10.52
C MET A 292 18.67 -6.34 10.21
N VAL A 293 17.61 -5.88 10.84
CA VAL A 293 17.01 -4.55 10.66
C VAL A 293 18.00 -3.43 10.95
N ASN A 294 18.16 -2.49 10.03
CA ASN A 294 18.93 -1.27 10.25
C ASN A 294 18.02 -0.13 10.71
N LEU A 295 18.39 0.53 11.81
CA LEU A 295 17.66 1.65 12.38
C LEU A 295 18.50 2.93 12.36
N ARG A 296 17.83 4.06 12.26
CA ARG A 296 18.45 5.38 12.51
C ARG A 296 19.01 5.48 13.94
N PRO A 297 19.90 6.41 14.22
CA PRO A 297 20.35 6.67 15.59
C PRO A 297 19.17 6.91 16.54
N ASN A 298 19.23 6.31 17.73
CA ASN A 298 18.16 6.25 18.75
C ASN A 298 16.90 5.46 18.34
N GLY A 299 16.91 4.73 17.24
CA GLY A 299 15.76 3.92 16.79
C GLY A 299 15.30 2.89 17.83
N TYR A 300 16.18 2.38 18.70
CA TYR A 300 15.82 1.46 19.76
C TYR A 300 14.84 2.00 20.81
N THR A 301 14.60 3.31 20.85
CA THR A 301 13.62 3.94 21.74
C THR A 301 12.32 4.29 21.05
N ASP A 302 12.21 4.04 19.75
CA ASP A 302 11.05 4.33 18.91
C ASP A 302 10.21 3.06 18.71
N GLU A 303 9.31 2.78 19.65
CA GLU A 303 8.50 1.57 19.64
C GLU A 303 7.64 1.42 18.37
N PRO A 304 6.96 2.48 17.86
CA PRO A 304 6.25 2.40 16.58
C PRO A 304 7.13 2.02 15.39
N LEU A 305 8.36 2.53 15.33
CA LEU A 305 9.32 2.17 14.30
C LEU A 305 9.73 0.70 14.43
N ILE A 306 10.09 0.24 15.64
CA ILE A 306 10.43 -1.17 15.88
C ILE A 306 9.26 -2.07 15.49
N ALA A 307 8.03 -1.69 15.79
CA ALA A 307 6.84 -2.46 15.46
C ALA A 307 6.63 -2.56 13.93
N HIS A 308 6.87 -1.48 13.20
CA HIS A 308 6.82 -1.46 11.74
C HIS A 308 7.88 -2.39 11.15
N GLU A 309 9.15 -2.15 11.44
CA GLU A 309 10.27 -2.91 10.88
C GLU A 309 10.21 -4.40 11.27
N HIS A 310 9.75 -4.72 12.48
CA HIS A 310 9.63 -6.10 12.92
C HIS A 310 8.50 -6.86 12.24
N SER A 311 7.42 -6.18 11.87
CA SER A 311 6.30 -6.80 11.16
C SER A 311 6.62 -7.18 9.71
N HIS A 312 7.61 -6.52 9.11
CA HIS A 312 8.11 -6.88 7.80
C HIS A 312 8.64 -8.32 7.73
N MET A 313 9.07 -8.90 8.86
CA MET A 313 9.48 -10.30 8.88
C MET A 313 8.40 -11.24 8.31
N TRP A 314 7.11 -10.91 8.46
CA TRP A 314 6.00 -11.64 7.82
C TRP A 314 5.65 -11.05 6.45
N PHE A 315 5.52 -9.71 6.34
CA PHE A 315 5.04 -9.00 5.15
C PHE A 315 6.13 -8.06 4.60
N GLY A 316 6.90 -8.55 3.65
CA GLY A 316 8.07 -7.90 3.08
C GLY A 316 9.25 -8.86 2.95
N ASP A 317 9.55 -9.60 4.03
CA ASP A 317 10.69 -10.51 4.08
C ASP A 317 10.29 -11.96 3.80
N MET A 318 9.42 -12.56 4.60
CA MET A 318 8.93 -13.92 4.32
C MET A 318 8.12 -13.94 3.01
N ILE A 319 7.14 -13.06 2.90
CA ILE A 319 6.37 -12.84 1.67
C ILE A 319 6.77 -11.47 1.12
N THR A 320 7.56 -11.46 0.05
CA THR A 320 8.05 -10.23 -0.58
C THR A 320 7.15 -9.84 -1.75
N CYS A 321 6.95 -8.56 -2.02
CA CYS A 321 6.26 -8.10 -3.22
C CYS A 321 6.92 -8.66 -4.48
N GLY A 322 6.13 -9.23 -5.40
CA GLY A 322 6.64 -9.83 -6.63
C GLY A 322 7.18 -8.80 -7.62
N THR A 323 6.62 -7.60 -7.60
CA THR A 323 7.06 -6.46 -8.41
C THR A 323 7.04 -5.18 -7.58
N TRP A 324 7.71 -4.13 -8.04
CA TRP A 324 7.64 -2.83 -7.38
C TRP A 324 6.25 -2.17 -7.47
N ALA A 325 5.39 -2.61 -8.39
CA ALA A 325 3.99 -2.18 -8.42
C ALA A 325 3.20 -2.66 -7.19
N ASP A 326 3.67 -3.72 -6.54
CA ASP A 326 3.05 -4.37 -5.39
C ASP A 326 3.67 -3.97 -4.04
N ILE A 327 4.52 -2.95 -4.00
CA ILE A 327 5.26 -2.52 -2.78
C ILE A 327 4.34 -2.25 -1.57
N TRP A 328 3.06 -1.96 -1.77
CA TRP A 328 2.10 -1.76 -0.70
C TRP A 328 1.85 -3.03 0.12
N LEU A 329 2.09 -4.23 -0.45
CA LEU A 329 2.03 -5.51 0.28
C LEU A 329 3.11 -5.60 1.36
N ASN A 330 4.21 -4.86 1.20
CA ASN A 330 5.23 -4.68 2.22
C ASN A 330 4.86 -3.49 3.12
N GLU A 331 4.88 -2.27 2.61
CA GLU A 331 4.82 -1.04 3.37
C GLU A 331 3.44 -0.72 3.95
N GLY A 332 2.39 -0.98 3.20
CA GLY A 332 1.02 -0.81 3.66
C GLY A 332 0.68 -1.80 4.79
N PHE A 333 1.13 -3.05 4.64
CA PHE A 333 0.95 -4.09 5.66
C PHE A 333 1.74 -3.77 6.93
N ALA A 334 3.02 -3.42 6.82
CA ALA A 334 3.83 -3.10 7.98
C ALA A 334 3.32 -1.84 8.71
N THR A 335 2.91 -0.82 7.97
CA THR A 335 2.27 0.37 8.54
C THR A 335 1.00 -0.01 9.31
N TYR A 336 0.16 -0.88 8.76
CA TYR A 336 -1.05 -1.35 9.41
C TYR A 336 -0.73 -2.23 10.64
N CYS A 337 0.22 -3.14 10.55
CA CYS A 337 0.65 -4.00 11.65
C CYS A 337 1.16 -3.20 12.85
N ALA A 338 1.89 -2.12 12.62
CA ALA A 338 2.30 -1.20 13.69
C ALA A 338 1.11 -0.56 14.40
N GLN A 339 -0.01 -0.32 13.68
CA GLN A 339 -1.24 0.18 14.30
C GLN A 339 -2.03 -0.91 15.01
N LEU A 340 -2.01 -2.17 14.53
CA LEU A 340 -2.59 -3.31 15.26
C LEU A 340 -1.87 -3.54 16.60
N TRP A 341 -0.56 -3.35 16.64
CA TRP A 341 0.20 -3.37 17.89
C TRP A 341 -0.27 -2.26 18.85
N LEU A 342 -0.48 -1.05 18.33
CA LEU A 342 -1.01 0.06 19.12
C LEU A 342 -2.42 -0.24 19.66
N GLU A 343 -3.28 -0.90 18.85
CA GLU A 343 -4.60 -1.38 19.28
C GLU A 343 -4.48 -2.36 20.46
N HIS A 344 -3.58 -3.33 20.33
CA HIS A 344 -3.33 -4.34 21.35
C HIS A 344 -2.89 -3.72 22.68
N GLN A 345 -2.04 -2.71 22.65
CA GLN A 345 -1.49 -2.08 23.85
C GLN A 345 -2.41 -1.03 24.48
N ASN A 346 -3.10 -0.23 23.67
CA ASN A 346 -3.77 0.99 24.11
C ASN A 346 -5.26 1.01 23.81
N GLY A 347 -5.79 -0.05 23.18
CA GLY A 347 -7.19 -0.20 22.85
C GLY A 347 -7.62 0.48 21.56
N TYR A 348 -8.86 0.15 21.14
CA TYR A 348 -9.42 0.49 19.84
C TYR A 348 -9.46 2.00 19.55
N GLU A 349 -9.82 2.83 20.55
CA GLU A 349 -9.94 4.28 20.33
C GLU A 349 -8.60 4.95 19.98
N VAL A 350 -7.50 4.52 20.62
CA VAL A 350 -6.16 5.05 20.33
C VAL A 350 -5.71 4.63 18.93
N TYR A 351 -5.92 3.36 18.60
CA TYR A 351 -5.69 2.83 17.25
C TYR A 351 -6.46 3.62 16.20
N LYS A 352 -7.77 3.81 16.40
CA LYS A 352 -8.64 4.50 15.46
C LYS A 352 -8.22 5.96 15.24
N ASN A 353 -7.85 6.65 16.30
CA ASN A 353 -7.33 8.02 16.21
C ASN A 353 -6.03 8.06 15.38
N LYS A 354 -5.18 7.06 15.52
CA LYS A 354 -3.94 6.97 14.73
C LYS A 354 -4.23 6.67 13.26
N MET A 355 -5.15 5.73 12.98
CA MET A 355 -5.60 5.45 11.61
C MET A 355 -6.21 6.69 10.94
N ASN A 356 -7.00 7.49 11.67
CA ASN A 356 -7.49 8.78 11.19
C ASN A 356 -6.34 9.76 10.88
N ALA A 357 -5.27 9.76 11.65
CA ALA A 357 -4.11 10.62 11.38
C ALA A 357 -3.38 10.20 10.09
N LEU A 358 -3.23 8.89 9.84
CA LEU A 358 -2.68 8.36 8.58
C LEU A 358 -3.57 8.76 7.39
N ALA A 359 -4.88 8.59 7.52
CA ALA A 359 -5.85 8.99 6.50
C ALA A 359 -5.77 10.51 6.19
N ASN A 360 -5.71 11.37 7.21
CA ASN A 360 -5.56 12.81 7.02
C ASN A 360 -4.21 13.16 6.35
N SER A 361 -3.15 12.44 6.66
CA SER A 361 -1.85 12.60 5.99
C SER A 361 -1.96 12.25 4.50
N TYR A 362 -2.60 11.13 4.16
CA TYR A 362 -2.90 10.79 2.77
C TYR A 362 -3.77 11.86 2.10
N LEU A 363 -4.91 12.23 2.68
CA LEU A 363 -5.85 13.18 2.08
C LEU A 363 -5.21 14.54 1.80
N SER A 364 -4.25 14.97 2.62
CA SER A 364 -3.51 16.23 2.42
C SER A 364 -2.33 16.11 1.46
N GLY A 365 -1.72 14.92 1.36
CA GLY A 365 -0.52 14.65 0.56
C GLY A 365 -0.77 13.83 -0.72
N ASN A 366 -2.03 13.52 -1.04
CA ASN A 366 -2.39 12.66 -2.18
C ASN A 366 -1.91 13.24 -3.51
N PRO A 367 -0.99 12.56 -4.22
CA PRO A 367 -0.48 13.03 -5.51
C PRO A 367 -1.44 12.75 -6.68
N GLY A 368 -2.53 11.98 -6.45
CA GLY A 368 -3.58 11.74 -7.44
C GLY A 368 -3.41 10.48 -8.29
N TRP A 369 -2.50 9.57 -7.92
CA TRP A 369 -2.35 8.28 -8.60
C TRP A 369 -2.81 7.08 -7.74
N PRO A 370 -3.05 5.87 -8.33
CA PRO A 370 -3.41 4.67 -7.59
C PRO A 370 -2.22 4.11 -6.79
N ILE A 371 -2.50 3.15 -5.89
CA ILE A 371 -1.44 2.42 -5.18
C ILE A 371 -0.65 1.56 -6.17
N TYR A 372 -1.35 0.78 -7.00
CA TYR A 372 -0.74 -0.06 -8.02
C TYR A 372 -0.46 0.74 -9.28
N GLN A 373 0.79 0.77 -9.72
CA GLN A 373 1.25 1.41 -10.95
C GLN A 373 1.81 0.33 -11.89
N PRO A 374 1.10 -0.06 -12.96
CA PRO A 374 1.51 -1.18 -13.82
C PRO A 374 2.91 -1.07 -14.40
N GLU A 375 3.35 0.15 -14.71
CA GLU A 375 4.70 0.41 -15.24
C GLU A 375 5.82 0.08 -14.24
N TRP A 376 5.53 0.09 -12.93
CA TRP A 376 6.53 -0.24 -11.90
C TRP A 376 6.83 -1.74 -11.83
N ALA A 377 5.95 -2.57 -12.37
CA ALA A 377 6.24 -3.99 -12.54
C ALA A 377 7.39 -4.23 -13.53
N ILE A 378 7.57 -3.33 -14.50
CA ILE A 378 8.59 -3.44 -15.56
C ILE A 378 9.79 -2.55 -15.25
N GLN A 379 9.53 -1.28 -14.90
CA GLN A 379 10.54 -0.26 -14.68
C GLN A 379 10.49 0.23 -13.24
N THR A 380 11.60 0.12 -12.54
CA THR A 380 11.74 0.63 -11.18
C THR A 380 11.56 2.15 -11.15
N PRO A 381 10.62 2.69 -10.38
CA PRO A 381 10.43 4.13 -10.24
C PRO A 381 11.54 4.76 -9.39
N SER A 382 11.50 6.09 -9.23
CA SER A 382 12.36 6.74 -8.24
C SER A 382 12.03 6.25 -6.83
N ALA A 383 13.02 6.20 -5.94
CA ALA A 383 12.79 5.81 -4.54
C ALA A 383 11.73 6.71 -3.85
N ASN A 384 11.66 8.00 -4.18
CA ASN A 384 10.65 8.92 -3.64
C ASN A 384 9.23 8.58 -4.08
N ASP A 385 9.05 8.07 -5.29
CA ASP A 385 7.73 7.65 -5.79
C ASP A 385 7.36 6.29 -5.22
N LEU A 386 8.31 5.32 -5.22
CA LEU A 386 8.10 3.98 -4.70
C LEU A 386 7.74 3.99 -3.21
N TYR A 387 8.52 4.71 -2.41
CA TYR A 387 8.33 4.88 -0.96
C TYR A 387 7.53 6.15 -0.63
N ASN A 388 6.52 6.46 -1.44
CA ASN A 388 5.64 7.59 -1.18
C ASN A 388 4.78 7.35 0.06
N VAL A 389 5.07 8.11 1.12
CA VAL A 389 4.42 7.94 2.43
C VAL A 389 2.88 8.02 2.34
N ALA A 390 2.36 8.93 1.49
CA ALA A 390 0.91 9.06 1.35
C ALA A 390 0.27 7.85 0.68
N ILE A 391 0.94 7.24 -0.30
CA ILE A 391 0.39 6.17 -1.14
C ILE A 391 0.75 4.79 -0.61
N SER A 392 2.04 4.42 -0.63
CA SER A 392 2.48 3.06 -0.34
C SER A 392 2.24 2.68 1.13
N TYR A 393 2.44 3.63 2.05
CA TYR A 393 2.29 3.45 3.50
C TYR A 393 0.87 3.77 3.96
N ASN A 394 0.48 5.05 3.92
CA ASN A 394 -0.74 5.53 4.58
C ASN A 394 -2.02 5.05 3.89
N LYS A 395 -2.12 5.21 2.55
CA LYS A 395 -3.27 4.70 1.81
C LYS A 395 -3.33 3.18 1.90
N GLY A 396 -2.20 2.47 1.74
CA GLY A 396 -2.12 1.02 1.89
C GLY A 396 -2.66 0.53 3.24
N ALA A 397 -2.19 1.12 4.34
CA ALA A 397 -2.69 0.79 5.69
C ALA A 397 -4.18 1.12 5.88
N CYS A 398 -4.64 2.26 5.36
CA CYS A 398 -6.06 2.64 5.43
C CYS A 398 -6.96 1.71 4.61
N VAL A 399 -6.47 1.17 3.50
CA VAL A 399 -7.21 0.16 2.71
C VAL A 399 -7.38 -1.12 3.52
N LEU A 400 -6.36 -1.60 4.22
CA LEU A 400 -6.49 -2.76 5.12
C LEU A 400 -7.47 -2.50 6.28
N PHE A 401 -7.46 -1.28 6.86
CA PHE A 401 -8.47 -0.89 7.84
C PHE A 401 -9.89 -0.96 7.28
N GLN A 402 -10.10 -0.44 6.07
CA GLN A 402 -11.40 -0.45 5.41
C GLN A 402 -11.82 -1.87 5.00
N LEU A 403 -10.86 -2.72 4.58
CA LEU A 403 -11.13 -4.14 4.32
C LEU A 403 -11.59 -4.85 5.61
N ARG A 404 -10.94 -4.58 6.76
CA ARG A 404 -11.37 -5.09 8.07
C ARG A 404 -12.80 -4.65 8.43
N TYR A 405 -13.16 -3.40 8.11
CA TYR A 405 -14.52 -2.92 8.29
C TYR A 405 -15.54 -3.65 7.40
N VAL A 406 -15.18 -3.89 6.14
CA VAL A 406 -16.06 -4.58 5.17
C VAL A 406 -16.25 -6.06 5.54
N LEU A 407 -15.18 -6.75 5.95
CA LEU A 407 -15.19 -8.18 6.27
C LEU A 407 -15.65 -8.47 7.72
N GLY A 408 -15.44 -7.53 8.63
CA GLY A 408 -15.47 -7.75 10.06
C GLY A 408 -14.19 -8.43 10.57
N ASP A 409 -13.95 -8.32 11.88
CA ASP A 409 -12.70 -8.77 12.52
C ASP A 409 -12.37 -10.23 12.24
N SER A 410 -13.34 -11.12 12.37
CA SER A 410 -13.12 -12.57 12.27
C SER A 410 -12.57 -12.97 10.90
N LEU A 411 -13.27 -12.59 9.83
CA LEU A 411 -12.86 -12.92 8.46
C LEU A 411 -11.58 -12.17 8.06
N PHE A 412 -11.44 -10.92 8.46
CA PHE A 412 -10.23 -10.15 8.16
C PHE A 412 -8.97 -10.82 8.72
N PHE A 413 -8.97 -11.20 10.00
CA PHE A 413 -7.80 -11.87 10.59
C PHE A 413 -7.61 -13.29 10.07
N GLU A 414 -8.66 -13.97 9.64
CA GLU A 414 -8.56 -15.26 8.94
C GLU A 414 -7.89 -15.09 7.57
N VAL A 415 -8.24 -14.05 6.79
CA VAL A 415 -7.56 -13.70 5.53
C VAL A 415 -6.08 -13.40 5.76
N MET A 416 -5.76 -12.54 6.75
CA MET A 416 -4.37 -12.17 7.06
C MET A 416 -3.53 -13.39 7.48
N ASN A 417 -4.09 -14.29 8.32
CA ASN A 417 -3.41 -15.50 8.73
C ASN A 417 -3.24 -16.49 7.57
N SER A 418 -4.30 -16.68 6.77
CA SER A 418 -4.24 -17.57 5.60
C SER A 418 -3.20 -17.12 4.59
N TYR A 419 -3.14 -15.80 4.32
CA TYR A 419 -2.11 -15.25 3.43
C TYR A 419 -0.69 -15.47 3.98
N ALA A 420 -0.48 -15.19 5.27
CA ALA A 420 0.83 -15.31 5.90
C ALA A 420 1.32 -16.77 6.07
N THR A 421 0.41 -17.76 6.04
CA THR A 421 0.74 -19.18 6.25
C THR A 421 0.60 -20.04 5.00
N ASP A 422 0.18 -19.45 3.87
CA ASP A 422 0.05 -20.19 2.62
C ASP A 422 1.44 -20.56 2.05
N THR A 423 1.68 -21.84 1.87
CA THR A 423 2.95 -22.36 1.33
C THR A 423 3.24 -21.97 -0.13
N ASN A 424 2.25 -21.42 -0.84
CA ASN A 424 2.49 -20.82 -2.15
C ASN A 424 3.26 -19.52 -2.06
N PHE A 425 3.18 -18.80 -0.93
CA PHE A 425 3.77 -17.46 -0.76
C PHE A 425 4.87 -17.41 0.31
N THR A 426 4.84 -18.29 1.33
CA THR A 426 5.86 -18.31 2.38
C THR A 426 7.26 -18.56 1.79
N TYR A 427 8.22 -17.69 2.15
CA TYR A 427 9.59 -17.62 1.62
C TYR A 427 9.68 -17.36 0.11
N LYS A 428 8.63 -16.80 -0.47
CA LYS A 428 8.50 -16.50 -1.90
C LYS A 428 8.02 -15.05 -2.09
N CYS A 429 7.63 -14.76 -3.31
CA CYS A 429 7.04 -13.47 -3.69
C CYS A 429 5.54 -13.62 -3.92
N ALA A 430 4.81 -12.53 -3.72
CA ALA A 430 3.39 -12.43 -4.01
C ALA A 430 3.06 -11.10 -4.68
N VAL A 431 2.02 -11.10 -5.49
CA VAL A 431 1.46 -9.89 -6.12
C VAL A 431 0.09 -9.57 -5.53
N THR A 432 -0.45 -8.42 -5.83
CA THR A 432 -1.75 -7.96 -5.32
C THR A 432 -2.88 -8.95 -5.61
N GLU A 433 -2.88 -9.58 -6.78
CA GLU A 433 -3.85 -10.59 -7.21
C GLU A 433 -3.82 -11.85 -6.34
N ASP A 434 -2.67 -12.20 -5.78
CA ASP A 434 -2.54 -13.33 -4.85
C ASP A 434 -3.28 -13.04 -3.54
N PHE A 435 -3.11 -11.84 -2.99
CA PHE A 435 -3.84 -11.42 -1.79
C PHE A 435 -5.36 -11.34 -2.03
N ILE A 436 -5.79 -10.85 -3.21
CA ILE A 436 -7.20 -10.87 -3.63
C ILE A 436 -7.71 -12.31 -3.69
N SER A 437 -6.93 -13.22 -4.28
CA SER A 437 -7.30 -14.65 -4.41
C SER A 437 -7.49 -15.30 -3.04
N VAL A 438 -6.59 -15.03 -2.09
CA VAL A 438 -6.73 -15.51 -0.71
C VAL A 438 -7.97 -14.91 -0.03
N THR A 439 -8.21 -13.61 -0.21
CA THR A 439 -9.40 -12.94 0.34
C THR A 439 -10.68 -13.60 -0.18
N ASN A 440 -10.78 -13.83 -1.47
CA ASN A 440 -11.94 -14.47 -2.10
C ASN A 440 -12.10 -15.93 -1.66
N ALA A 441 -11.00 -16.66 -1.53
CA ALA A 441 -11.04 -18.07 -1.09
C ALA A 441 -11.51 -18.21 0.37
N VAL A 442 -11.02 -17.37 1.26
CA VAL A 442 -11.39 -17.40 2.70
C VAL A 442 -12.83 -16.95 2.91
N THR A 443 -13.25 -15.90 2.23
CA THR A 443 -14.60 -15.35 2.39
C THR A 443 -15.68 -16.13 1.64
N GLY A 444 -15.30 -16.85 0.59
CA GLY A 444 -16.22 -17.51 -0.33
C GLY A 444 -16.98 -16.54 -1.27
N GLU A 445 -16.61 -15.27 -1.30
CA GLU A 445 -17.21 -14.21 -2.11
C GLU A 445 -16.13 -13.47 -2.92
N ASP A 446 -16.55 -12.76 -3.99
CA ASP A 446 -15.65 -11.97 -4.83
C ASP A 446 -15.52 -10.54 -4.30
N TYR A 447 -14.33 -10.22 -3.79
CA TYR A 447 -13.95 -8.89 -3.32
C TYR A 447 -13.08 -8.11 -4.32
N SER A 448 -12.92 -8.59 -5.56
CA SER A 448 -12.13 -7.89 -6.59
C SER A 448 -12.58 -6.44 -6.76
N TRP A 449 -13.89 -6.17 -6.65
CA TRP A 449 -14.45 -4.82 -6.69
C TRP A 449 -13.82 -3.86 -5.67
N PHE A 450 -13.50 -4.34 -4.46
CA PHE A 450 -12.90 -3.52 -3.40
C PHE A 450 -11.48 -3.11 -3.78
N PHE A 451 -10.69 -4.05 -4.29
CA PHE A 451 -9.31 -3.77 -4.71
C PHE A 451 -9.26 -2.93 -5.99
N ASP A 452 -10.18 -3.14 -6.95
CA ASP A 452 -10.32 -2.31 -8.14
C ASP A 452 -10.54 -0.83 -7.77
N GLU A 453 -11.36 -0.58 -6.75
CA GLU A 453 -11.67 0.76 -6.27
C GLU A 453 -10.51 1.38 -5.46
N TRP A 454 -9.91 0.63 -4.54
CA TRP A 454 -9.00 1.19 -3.53
C TRP A 454 -7.52 1.02 -3.85
N ILE A 455 -7.13 0.01 -4.62
CA ILE A 455 -5.73 -0.28 -5.00
C ILE A 455 -5.42 0.16 -6.43
N TYR A 456 -6.25 -0.29 -7.39
CA TYR A 456 -6.01 -0.03 -8.81
C TYR A 456 -6.55 1.34 -9.28
N SER A 457 -7.41 1.97 -8.49
CA SER A 457 -7.97 3.28 -8.84
C SER A 457 -7.35 4.42 -8.06
N PRO A 458 -7.18 5.60 -8.70
CA PRO A 458 -6.64 6.78 -8.04
C PRO A 458 -7.68 7.43 -7.12
N ASN A 459 -7.18 8.24 -6.19
CA ASN A 459 -7.99 9.10 -5.31
C ASN A 459 -8.86 8.33 -4.29
N HIS A 460 -10.02 8.91 -3.95
CA HIS A 460 -10.95 8.48 -2.91
C HIS A 460 -12.32 9.13 -3.16
N PRO A 461 -13.42 8.65 -2.53
CA PRO A 461 -14.74 9.23 -2.72
C PRO A 461 -14.86 10.64 -2.13
N TYR A 462 -15.62 11.47 -2.80
CA TYR A 462 -16.05 12.77 -2.32
C TYR A 462 -17.58 12.76 -2.20
N TYR A 463 -18.09 12.71 -0.96
CA TYR A 463 -19.52 12.62 -0.69
C TYR A 463 -20.17 14.00 -0.59
N GLU A 464 -21.25 14.21 -1.34
CA GLU A 464 -22.21 15.29 -1.15
C GLU A 464 -23.55 14.68 -0.77
N ASN A 465 -23.79 14.58 0.52
CA ASN A 465 -24.98 13.93 1.07
C ASN A 465 -26.03 14.97 1.44
N VAL A 466 -27.29 14.62 1.15
CA VAL A 466 -28.46 15.40 1.58
C VAL A 466 -29.42 14.47 2.27
N TRP A 467 -29.85 14.79 3.51
CA TRP A 467 -30.88 14.04 4.16
C TRP A 467 -32.17 14.86 4.30
N GLU A 468 -33.30 14.19 4.28
CA GLU A 468 -34.64 14.74 4.42
C GLU A 468 -35.46 13.92 5.40
N MET A 469 -36.45 14.55 6.04
CA MET A 469 -37.42 13.89 6.90
C MET A 469 -38.81 14.04 6.33
N GLU A 470 -39.58 12.92 6.30
CA GLU A 470 -41.00 12.88 5.93
C GLU A 470 -41.82 12.44 7.17
N ASP A 471 -42.77 13.27 7.58
CA ASP A 471 -43.74 12.91 8.61
C ASP A 471 -44.86 12.02 8.00
N LEU A 472 -44.88 10.75 8.38
CA LEU A 472 -45.85 9.77 7.88
C LEU A 472 -47.18 9.82 8.66
N GLY A 473 -47.25 10.65 9.70
CA GLY A 473 -48.38 10.68 10.64
C GLY A 473 -48.31 9.58 11.68
N GLY A 474 -49.19 9.67 12.69
CA GLY A 474 -49.23 8.66 13.78
C GLY A 474 -47.98 8.61 14.65
N GLY A 475 -47.10 9.60 14.58
CA GLY A 475 -45.82 9.63 15.32
C GLY A 475 -44.69 8.89 14.61
N GLN A 476 -44.84 8.57 13.33
CA GLN A 476 -43.82 7.96 12.51
C GLN A 476 -43.16 8.97 11.58
N PHE A 477 -41.84 8.89 11.48
CA PHE A 477 -41.02 9.76 10.66
C PHE A 477 -40.07 8.92 9.81
N LYS A 478 -39.98 9.25 8.50
CA LYS A 478 -39.03 8.62 7.58
C LYS A 478 -37.84 9.54 7.37
N VAL A 479 -36.65 9.03 7.61
CA VAL A 479 -35.38 9.66 7.22
C VAL A 479 -35.03 9.14 5.84
N ILE A 480 -34.72 10.04 4.92
CA ILE A 480 -34.28 9.76 3.55
C ILE A 480 -32.89 10.35 3.39
N LEU A 481 -31.89 9.52 3.17
CA LEU A 481 -30.52 9.95 2.91
C LEU A 481 -30.19 9.77 1.43
N ASN A 482 -29.97 10.88 0.74
CA ASN A 482 -29.48 10.92 -0.64
C ASN A 482 -27.95 11.07 -0.60
N MET A 483 -27.23 10.06 -1.04
CA MET A 483 -25.78 10.06 -1.15
C MET A 483 -25.36 10.23 -2.60
N ASN A 484 -24.35 11.08 -2.82
CA ASN A 484 -23.83 11.33 -4.14
C ASN A 484 -22.30 11.45 -4.05
N GLN A 485 -21.60 10.59 -4.76
CA GLN A 485 -20.15 10.68 -4.91
C GLN A 485 -19.83 11.59 -6.11
N THR A 486 -19.08 12.67 -5.86
CA THR A 486 -18.86 13.77 -6.84
C THR A 486 -17.40 13.96 -7.23
N GLN A 487 -16.51 13.03 -6.88
CA GLN A 487 -15.11 13.07 -7.32
C GLN A 487 -14.99 13.11 -8.85
N THR A 488 -13.94 13.76 -9.34
CA THR A 488 -13.75 13.99 -10.78
C THR A 488 -13.23 12.76 -11.54
N ASN A 489 -12.62 11.79 -10.84
CA ASN A 489 -12.31 10.49 -11.43
C ASN A 489 -13.60 9.67 -11.60
N THR A 490 -13.67 8.88 -12.64
CA THR A 490 -14.89 8.13 -13.02
C THR A 490 -15.20 6.93 -12.13
N VAL A 491 -14.35 6.65 -11.13
CA VAL A 491 -14.48 5.49 -10.24
C VAL A 491 -15.49 5.77 -9.15
N PHE A 492 -16.41 4.85 -8.96
CA PHE A 492 -17.32 4.79 -7.83
C PHE A 492 -16.70 3.91 -6.74
N PHE A 493 -16.81 4.33 -5.47
CA PHE A 493 -16.31 3.61 -4.31
C PHE A 493 -17.48 3.01 -3.54
N LYS A 494 -17.67 1.71 -3.68
CA LYS A 494 -18.70 0.95 -2.96
C LYS A 494 -18.24 0.69 -1.54
N MET A 495 -19.09 1.01 -0.55
CA MET A 495 -18.80 0.75 0.87
C MET A 495 -20.08 0.47 1.66
N PRO A 496 -20.01 -0.35 2.72
CA PRO A 496 -21.02 -0.32 3.77
C PRO A 496 -20.91 1.02 4.51
N ILE A 497 -22.04 1.54 4.95
CA ILE A 497 -22.11 2.82 5.64
C ILE A 497 -22.87 2.72 6.93
N GLU A 498 -22.46 3.54 7.88
CA GLU A 498 -23.17 3.80 9.11
C GLU A 498 -23.74 5.21 9.10
N VAL A 499 -24.93 5.36 9.64
CA VAL A 499 -25.61 6.65 9.77
C VAL A 499 -26.17 6.76 11.17
N GLU A 500 -25.74 7.77 11.92
CA GLU A 500 -26.31 8.11 13.21
C GLU A 500 -27.47 9.07 13.00
N VAL A 501 -28.59 8.76 13.62
CA VAL A 501 -29.80 9.60 13.63
C VAL A 501 -30.07 10.06 15.04
N ASP A 502 -29.91 11.36 15.27
CA ASP A 502 -30.26 12.02 16.54
C ASP A 502 -31.73 12.33 16.56
N PHE A 503 -32.35 12.20 17.73
CA PHE A 503 -33.76 12.53 17.95
C PHE A 503 -33.93 13.75 18.87
N ASN A 504 -35.10 14.40 18.77
CA ASN A 504 -35.42 15.60 19.54
C ASN A 504 -35.60 15.33 21.07
N ASP A 505 -35.65 14.07 21.47
CA ASP A 505 -35.67 13.67 22.89
C ASP A 505 -34.28 13.48 23.51
N GLY A 506 -33.21 13.76 22.72
CA GLY A 506 -31.83 13.63 23.14
C GLY A 506 -31.25 12.22 23.07
N THR A 507 -31.98 11.28 22.48
CA THR A 507 -31.46 9.94 22.15
C THR A 507 -30.99 9.86 20.70
N ASP A 508 -30.20 8.87 20.40
CA ASP A 508 -29.68 8.58 19.05
C ASP A 508 -29.86 7.10 18.69
N THR A 509 -29.61 6.76 17.45
CA THR A 509 -29.45 5.38 16.96
C THR A 509 -28.55 5.34 15.73
N ILE A 510 -27.79 4.25 15.57
CA ILE A 510 -27.01 3.99 14.37
C ILE A 510 -27.76 2.99 13.49
N VAL A 511 -27.94 3.33 12.23
CA VAL A 511 -28.47 2.46 11.17
C VAL A 511 -27.42 2.22 10.12
N THR A 512 -27.51 1.09 9.40
CA THR A 512 -26.56 0.68 8.39
C THR A 512 -27.20 0.55 7.02
N GLY A 513 -26.39 0.62 5.98
CA GLY A 513 -26.80 0.39 4.61
C GLY A 513 -25.58 0.19 3.71
N TRP A 514 -25.81 0.04 2.41
CA TRP A 514 -24.74 -0.02 1.42
C TRP A 514 -24.85 1.16 0.48
N ASN A 515 -23.71 1.77 0.18
CA ASN A 515 -23.54 2.67 -0.95
C ASN A 515 -22.97 1.84 -2.11
N ASP A 516 -23.85 1.26 -2.95
CA ASP A 516 -23.50 0.38 -4.07
C ASP A 516 -23.94 0.94 -5.44
N THR A 517 -24.54 2.12 -5.43
CA THR A 517 -24.88 2.90 -6.64
C THR A 517 -24.59 4.39 -6.42
N ASN A 518 -24.49 5.15 -7.53
CA ASN A 518 -24.30 6.60 -7.49
C ASN A 518 -25.26 7.32 -8.45
N PRO A 519 -26.23 8.11 -7.97
CA PRO A 519 -26.56 8.36 -6.56
C PRO A 519 -27.20 7.16 -5.86
N GLN A 520 -27.13 7.13 -4.50
CA GLN A 520 -27.76 6.15 -3.65
C GLN A 520 -28.80 6.83 -2.75
N ILE A 521 -29.95 6.21 -2.59
CA ILE A 521 -30.98 6.62 -1.63
C ILE A 521 -31.19 5.52 -0.62
N LEU A 522 -31.10 5.86 0.66
CA LEU A 522 -31.44 4.97 1.77
C LEU A 522 -32.56 5.59 2.58
N GLU A 523 -33.48 4.75 3.09
CA GLU A 523 -34.64 5.18 3.87
C GLU A 523 -34.79 4.35 5.15
N TRP A 524 -35.11 5.02 6.25
CA TRP A 524 -35.41 4.39 7.54
C TRP A 524 -36.61 5.06 8.20
N ILE A 525 -37.44 4.29 8.92
CA ILE A 525 -38.63 4.78 9.61
C ILE A 525 -38.41 4.69 11.11
N PHE A 526 -38.69 5.78 11.81
CA PHE A 526 -38.57 5.91 13.26
C PHE A 526 -39.89 6.36 13.91
N ASN A 527 -40.08 5.98 15.19
CA ASN A 527 -41.22 6.43 16.02
C ASN A 527 -40.86 7.68 16.84
N LYS A 528 -39.75 8.35 16.54
CA LYS A 528 -39.24 9.56 17.18
C LYS A 528 -38.90 10.58 16.11
N TYR A 529 -39.03 11.86 16.46
CA TYR A 529 -38.70 12.95 15.54
C TYR A 529 -37.19 13.06 15.32
N PRO A 530 -36.66 12.82 14.09
CA PRO A 530 -35.27 13.00 13.79
C PRO A 530 -34.89 14.49 13.81
N SER A 531 -33.79 14.83 14.50
CA SER A 531 -33.30 16.20 14.62
C SER A 531 -31.98 16.43 13.84
N ASN A 532 -31.20 15.36 13.62
CA ASN A 532 -29.94 15.42 12.89
C ASN A 532 -29.59 14.05 12.31
N VAL A 533 -28.72 14.04 11.28
CA VAL A 533 -28.18 12.84 10.65
C VAL A 533 -26.68 13.02 10.44
N ILE A 534 -25.88 12.10 10.96
CA ILE A 534 -24.43 12.09 10.85
C ILE A 534 -24.03 10.89 10.00
N PHE A 535 -23.38 11.18 8.87
CA PHE A 535 -22.86 10.17 7.96
C PHE A 535 -21.50 9.65 8.46
N ASP A 536 -21.37 8.33 8.56
CA ASP A 536 -20.18 7.63 9.00
C ASP A 536 -19.62 8.19 10.34
N PRO A 537 -20.44 8.16 11.41
CA PRO A 537 -20.11 8.75 12.71
C PRO A 537 -18.84 8.14 13.30
N ASN A 538 -18.65 6.86 13.06
CA ASN A 538 -17.51 6.10 13.52
C ASN A 538 -16.29 6.22 12.59
N ARG A 539 -16.36 6.95 11.49
CA ARG A 539 -15.27 7.12 10.51
C ARG A 539 -14.71 5.78 10.03
N ASN A 540 -15.56 4.85 9.65
CA ASN A 540 -15.16 3.55 9.12
C ASN A 540 -14.67 3.66 7.67
N ILE A 541 -15.13 4.68 6.94
CA ILE A 541 -14.59 5.07 5.63
C ILE A 541 -13.55 6.17 5.86
N LEU A 542 -12.32 5.78 6.17
CA LEU A 542 -11.23 6.71 6.50
C LEU A 542 -10.87 7.62 5.32
N LEU A 543 -10.77 7.03 4.13
CA LEU A 543 -10.32 7.70 2.92
C LEU A 543 -11.52 8.32 2.21
N LYS A 544 -11.96 9.48 2.70
CA LYS A 544 -13.04 10.24 2.08
C LYS A 544 -12.93 11.72 2.34
N HIS A 545 -13.48 12.50 1.43
CA HIS A 545 -13.93 13.87 1.67
C HIS A 545 -15.43 13.95 1.56
N GLY A 546 -16.04 14.96 2.14
CA GLY A 546 -17.45 15.23 1.91
C GLY A 546 -18.12 16.05 3.00
N THR A 547 -19.32 16.48 2.68
CA THR A 547 -20.22 17.20 3.58
C THR A 547 -21.57 16.51 3.60
N THR A 548 -22.17 16.39 4.79
CA THR A 548 -23.59 16.05 4.91
C THR A 548 -24.34 17.33 5.19
N VAL A 549 -25.20 17.74 4.28
CA VAL A 549 -26.01 18.94 4.41
C VAL A 549 -27.41 18.54 4.81
N VAL A 550 -27.91 19.15 5.87
CA VAL A 550 -29.30 19.03 6.30
C VAL A 550 -30.19 19.67 5.24
N GLY A 551 -31.06 18.88 4.64
CA GLY A 551 -32.20 19.38 3.90
C GLY A 551 -33.41 19.27 4.80
N GLU A 552 -33.67 20.24 5.67
CA GLU A 552 -35.01 20.34 6.24
C GLU A 552 -35.99 20.50 5.07
N ARG A 553 -36.76 19.46 4.80
CA ARG A 553 -38.06 19.65 4.17
C ARG A 553 -38.98 20.26 5.22
N GLU A 554 -38.89 21.56 5.49
CA GLU A 554 -40.11 22.27 5.83
C GLU A 554 -41.13 21.89 4.75
N LYS A 555 -42.27 21.36 5.14
CA LYS A 555 -43.43 21.26 4.23
C LYS A 555 -43.77 22.68 3.80
N ASP A 556 -42.99 23.16 2.79
CA ASP A 556 -43.35 24.37 2.10
C ASP A 556 -44.58 24.04 1.24
N PRO A 557 -45.70 24.67 1.54
CA PRO A 557 -46.91 24.47 0.75
C PRO A 557 -46.75 24.85 -0.72
N SER A 558 -45.57 25.27 -1.18
CA SER A 558 -45.27 25.54 -2.60
C SER A 558 -45.00 24.29 -3.43
N GLY A 559 -44.58 23.17 -2.79
CA GLY A 559 -44.31 21.91 -3.48
C GLY A 559 -43.12 21.94 -4.44
N PHE A 560 -42.18 22.90 -4.29
CA PHE A 560 -40.96 22.96 -5.10
C PHE A 560 -39.79 23.60 -4.34
N PHE A 561 -38.54 23.24 -4.75
CA PHE A 561 -37.29 23.62 -4.10
C PHE A 561 -36.26 24.11 -5.11
N LEU A 562 -35.47 25.10 -4.76
CA LEU A 562 -34.30 25.57 -5.47
C LEU A 562 -33.12 25.59 -4.48
N TYR A 563 -32.14 24.75 -4.73
CA TYR A 563 -30.97 24.59 -3.87
C TYR A 563 -29.86 25.57 -4.25
N GLN A 564 -28.97 25.87 -3.30
CA GLN A 564 -27.81 26.70 -3.56
C GLN A 564 -26.92 26.03 -4.63
N ASN A 565 -26.46 26.83 -5.60
CA ASN A 565 -25.57 26.32 -6.65
C ASN A 565 -24.20 25.90 -6.10
N THR A 566 -23.62 24.89 -6.73
CA THR A 566 -22.29 24.35 -6.35
C THR A 566 -21.42 24.17 -7.60
N PRO A 567 -20.15 24.70 -7.57
CA PRO A 567 -19.57 25.56 -6.54
C PRO A 567 -20.19 26.98 -6.47
N ASN A 568 -20.14 27.61 -5.30
CA ASN A 568 -20.48 29.03 -5.12
C ASN A 568 -19.54 29.65 -4.06
N PRO A 569 -18.62 30.56 -4.41
CA PRO A 569 -18.46 31.20 -5.73
C PRO A 569 -17.93 30.26 -6.82
N PHE A 570 -18.25 30.54 -8.10
CA PHE A 570 -17.78 29.78 -9.27
C PHE A 570 -17.00 30.64 -10.28
N ARG A 571 -16.21 29.98 -11.15
CA ARG A 571 -15.46 30.64 -12.24
C ARG A 571 -16.05 30.31 -13.60
N GLU A 572 -16.01 29.06 -14.01
CA GLU A 572 -16.41 28.62 -15.36
C GLU A 572 -17.81 28.01 -15.38
N ILE A 573 -18.07 27.05 -14.52
CA ILE A 573 -19.31 26.28 -14.47
C ILE A 573 -19.79 26.16 -13.03
N THR A 574 -21.11 26.17 -12.84
CA THR A 574 -21.78 25.83 -11.59
C THR A 574 -23.01 24.99 -11.87
N THR A 575 -23.35 24.08 -10.95
CA THR A 575 -24.55 23.24 -11.04
C THR A 575 -25.70 23.87 -10.27
N ILE A 576 -26.85 23.98 -10.90
CA ILE A 576 -28.13 24.35 -10.29
C ILE A 576 -28.94 23.09 -10.06
N THR A 577 -29.31 22.82 -8.80
CA THR A 577 -30.19 21.72 -8.42
C THR A 577 -31.55 22.28 -7.99
N TYR A 578 -32.63 21.62 -8.45
CA TYR A 578 -33.99 21.98 -8.07
C TYR A 578 -34.87 20.72 -8.00
N ALA A 579 -35.96 20.77 -7.26
CA ALA A 579 -36.87 19.65 -7.07
C ALA A 579 -38.34 20.11 -7.11
N THR A 580 -39.23 19.18 -7.42
CA THR A 580 -40.67 19.35 -7.31
C THR A 580 -41.33 18.09 -6.74
N ASP A 581 -42.26 18.29 -5.80
CA ASP A 581 -43.01 17.23 -5.12
C ASP A 581 -44.26 16.77 -5.90
N ILE A 582 -44.65 17.53 -6.89
CA ILE A 582 -45.81 17.28 -7.72
C ILE A 582 -45.48 17.59 -9.20
N ASP A 583 -46.23 17.02 -10.07
CA ASP A 583 -46.13 17.36 -11.50
C ASP A 583 -46.57 18.80 -11.70
N GLN A 584 -45.65 19.68 -12.16
CA GLN A 584 -45.96 21.10 -12.35
C GLN A 584 -45.04 21.77 -13.36
N TYR A 585 -45.46 22.95 -13.83
CA TYR A 585 -44.68 23.78 -14.73
C TYR A 585 -43.67 24.59 -13.94
N ILE A 586 -42.38 24.56 -14.34
CA ILE A 586 -41.26 25.23 -13.67
C ILE A 586 -40.60 26.18 -14.66
N VAL A 587 -40.38 27.41 -14.18
CA VAL A 587 -39.57 28.42 -14.88
C VAL A 587 -38.39 28.77 -13.98
N ILE A 588 -37.15 28.66 -14.50
CA ILE A 588 -35.93 29.10 -13.78
C ILE A 588 -35.27 30.21 -14.59
N THR A 589 -35.03 31.35 -13.97
CA THR A 589 -34.43 32.54 -14.59
C THR A 589 -33.18 32.98 -13.86
N LEU A 590 -32.18 33.39 -14.65
CA LEU A 590 -30.99 34.08 -14.15
C LEU A 590 -31.26 35.60 -14.20
N LEU A 591 -31.03 36.26 -13.06
CA LEU A 591 -31.26 37.68 -12.92
C LEU A 591 -29.93 38.39 -12.52
N ASN A 592 -29.79 39.65 -12.89
CA ASN A 592 -28.72 40.46 -12.32
C ASN A 592 -29.09 40.96 -10.88
N GLN A 593 -28.18 41.63 -10.23
CA GLN A 593 -28.33 42.12 -8.86
C GLN A 593 -29.52 43.14 -8.70
N SER A 594 -29.93 43.79 -9.78
CA SER A 594 -31.11 44.68 -9.78
C SER A 594 -32.45 43.94 -10.05
N GLY A 595 -32.42 42.60 -10.18
CA GLY A 595 -33.60 41.81 -10.44
C GLY A 595 -34.04 41.76 -11.93
N LYS A 596 -33.24 42.30 -12.86
CA LYS A 596 -33.51 42.22 -14.29
C LYS A 596 -33.16 40.84 -14.82
N THR A 597 -34.05 40.19 -15.51
CA THR A 597 -33.83 38.89 -16.17
C THR A 597 -32.74 39.01 -17.24
N LEU A 598 -31.73 38.18 -17.13
CA LEU A 598 -30.66 38.03 -18.11
C LEU A 598 -30.91 36.84 -19.04
N GLN A 599 -31.40 35.74 -18.50
CA GLN A 599 -31.63 34.51 -19.26
C GLN A 599 -32.70 33.67 -18.60
N THR A 600 -33.54 33.00 -19.39
CA THR A 600 -34.40 31.88 -18.95
C THR A 600 -33.62 30.59 -19.13
N LEU A 601 -33.40 29.86 -18.02
CA LEU A 601 -32.59 28.66 -17.97
C LEU A 601 -33.46 27.40 -18.15
N VAL A 602 -34.67 27.41 -17.59
CA VAL A 602 -35.65 26.33 -17.66
C VAL A 602 -37.03 26.94 -17.88
N ASP A 603 -37.86 26.35 -18.76
CA ASP A 603 -39.23 26.78 -19.01
C ASP A 603 -40.03 25.62 -19.62
N ARG A 604 -40.50 24.69 -18.74
CA ARG A 604 -41.27 23.48 -19.17
C ARG A 604 -41.91 22.78 -17.98
N PRO A 605 -42.86 21.81 -18.27
CA PRO A 605 -43.39 20.94 -17.25
C PRO A 605 -42.36 19.90 -16.78
N PHE A 606 -42.46 19.53 -15.52
CA PHE A 606 -41.66 18.48 -14.85
C PHE A 606 -42.58 17.57 -14.05
N ASN A 607 -42.26 16.28 -14.05
CA ASN A 607 -42.86 15.34 -13.15
C ASN A 607 -42.23 15.50 -11.76
N ARG A 608 -42.85 14.92 -10.71
CA ARG A 608 -42.23 14.84 -9.40
C ARG A 608 -40.79 14.28 -9.49
N GLY A 609 -39.82 14.97 -8.93
CA GLY A 609 -38.42 14.55 -8.97
C GLY A 609 -37.41 15.66 -8.67
N VAL A 610 -36.13 15.28 -8.63
CA VAL A 610 -34.98 16.18 -8.48
C VAL A 610 -34.28 16.31 -9.83
N TYR A 611 -33.92 17.54 -10.21
CA TYR A 611 -33.36 17.88 -11.50
C TYR A 611 -32.12 18.74 -11.35
N ARG A 612 -31.21 18.65 -12.31
CA ARG A 612 -29.96 19.41 -12.33
C ARG A 612 -29.65 19.91 -13.73
N PHE A 613 -28.96 21.05 -13.82
CA PHE A 613 -28.32 21.51 -15.05
C PHE A 613 -27.07 22.33 -14.72
N SER A 614 -26.12 22.36 -15.65
CA SER A 614 -24.91 23.16 -15.54
C SER A 614 -25.13 24.55 -16.13
N LEU A 615 -24.79 25.59 -15.36
CA LEU A 615 -24.76 26.98 -15.80
C LEU A 615 -23.32 27.39 -16.13
N SER A 616 -23.05 27.71 -17.42
CA SER A 616 -21.77 28.29 -17.84
C SER A 616 -21.63 29.75 -17.40
N GLY A 617 -20.49 30.07 -16.84
CA GLY A 617 -20.12 31.44 -16.46
C GLY A 617 -19.39 32.23 -17.55
N GLU A 618 -19.16 31.66 -18.76
CA GLU A 618 -18.37 32.29 -19.82
C GLU A 618 -18.89 33.67 -20.24
N ASN A 619 -20.21 33.82 -20.28
CA ASN A 619 -20.87 35.07 -20.68
C ASN A 619 -21.30 35.92 -19.47
N LEU A 620 -20.82 35.60 -18.26
CA LEU A 620 -21.13 36.34 -17.05
C LEU A 620 -19.89 37.10 -16.54
N SER A 621 -20.01 38.40 -16.37
CA SER A 621 -18.96 39.19 -15.70
C SER A 621 -18.82 38.80 -14.24
N PRO A 622 -17.64 38.93 -13.61
CA PRO A 622 -17.52 38.76 -12.17
C PRO A 622 -18.54 39.63 -11.41
N GLY A 623 -19.24 39.03 -10.46
CA GLY A 623 -20.30 39.71 -9.73
C GLY A 623 -21.32 38.79 -9.08
N VAL A 624 -22.38 39.42 -8.54
CA VAL A 624 -23.50 38.72 -7.90
C VAL A 624 -24.68 38.64 -8.86
N TYR A 625 -25.24 37.44 -8.94
CA TYR A 625 -26.43 37.10 -9.71
C TYR A 625 -27.48 36.46 -8.82
N LEU A 626 -28.71 36.44 -9.26
CA LEU A 626 -29.80 35.73 -8.61
C LEU A 626 -30.34 34.66 -9.59
N CYS A 627 -30.58 33.46 -9.08
CA CYS A 627 -31.32 32.42 -9.80
C CYS A 627 -32.67 32.27 -9.14
N ARG A 628 -33.75 32.50 -9.91
CA ARG A 628 -35.12 32.44 -9.43
C ARG A 628 -35.86 31.30 -10.12
N MET A 629 -36.51 30.48 -9.31
CA MET A 629 -37.44 29.43 -9.75
C MET A 629 -38.85 29.85 -9.41
N ASP A 630 -39.71 29.82 -10.42
CA ASP A 630 -41.14 30.11 -10.32
C ASP A 630 -41.95 28.83 -10.65
N ALA A 631 -42.89 28.48 -9.78
CA ALA A 631 -43.83 27.38 -10.00
C ALA A 631 -45.11 27.61 -9.19
N ALA A 632 -46.27 27.21 -9.70
CA ALA A 632 -47.59 27.32 -9.07
C ALA A 632 -47.88 28.72 -8.46
N GLY A 633 -47.39 29.80 -9.09
CA GLY A 633 -47.61 31.17 -8.63
C GLY A 633 -46.73 31.64 -7.46
N LYS A 634 -45.76 30.84 -7.07
CA LYS A 634 -44.77 31.16 -6.02
C LYS A 634 -43.36 31.20 -6.57
N SER A 635 -42.42 31.84 -5.88
CA SER A 635 -41.04 31.99 -6.32
C SER A 635 -40.04 31.62 -5.22
N ARG A 636 -38.89 31.03 -5.61
CA ARG A 636 -37.69 30.84 -4.80
C ARG A 636 -36.49 31.47 -5.48
N THR A 637 -35.59 32.03 -4.70
CA THR A 637 -34.40 32.69 -5.25
C THR A 637 -33.16 32.35 -4.44
N ILE A 638 -32.09 32.02 -5.14
CA ILE A 638 -30.76 31.79 -4.56
C ILE A 638 -29.75 32.83 -5.12
N LYS A 639 -28.66 33.06 -4.37
CA LYS A 639 -27.61 33.97 -4.75
C LYS A 639 -26.43 33.22 -5.35
N LEU A 640 -26.01 33.60 -6.56
CA LEU A 640 -24.83 33.11 -7.25
C LEU A 640 -23.72 34.16 -7.21
N VAL A 641 -22.47 33.72 -6.96
CA VAL A 641 -21.30 34.59 -6.99
C VAL A 641 -20.33 34.11 -8.06
N LYS A 642 -20.16 34.90 -9.12
CA LYS A 642 -19.18 34.68 -10.20
C LYS A 642 -17.87 35.37 -9.84
N ARG A 643 -16.75 34.65 -9.89
CA ARG A 643 -15.38 35.17 -9.73
C ARG A 643 -14.67 35.34 -11.06
#